data_6bac868f694bafdb91f6e269b86cb221
#
_entry.id   6bac868f694bafdb91f6e269b86cb221
#
_cell.length_a   1.000
_cell.length_b   1.000
_cell.length_c   1.000
_cell.angle_alpha   90.00
_cell.angle_beta   90.00
_cell.angle_gamma   90.00
#
_symmetry.space_group_name_H-M   'P 1'
#
loop_
_entity.id
_entity.type
_entity.pdbx_description
1 polymer ?
#
loop_
_entity_poly.entity_id
_entity_poly.type
_entity_poly.pdbx_seq_one_letter_code
_entity_poly.pdbx_strand_id
1 'polypeptide(L)'
;MLKKHLPTLASGAVASLWLALATPLQAQNVVPKLAPTVQDAARRHAVLPAVRLRVRDATAFRQWISRELPHAHLRPAVGQPAAFTVSSLTAKQLSVLAASPLVEFVDVPDRQAHDERLFGGADLTVNNLRAVQRRYPALTGQGLVVSIKENPLDATDIDFRGRLLNTPAGTPIESVHASIMATLIAGAGNSGPAAEGAARQAGIASSSYANLLPDANADLTRLGVSVQNHSYGTGIENYYGLEAVGYDQQTRQLPTLLHVFSSGNSGALASPDGPYKGLVGVANLTGQFKMSKNSLAVGASDGQGQVSALSSRGPAYDGRIKPELVAFGDAGSSDASALGSGAALLVQHAYRASQGGTLPTASLVKAALLNGARDVGRPAVDYESGFGQLDALKSVRTVLDGRYRAGTVGQGQEQIFTLSVPAGSQQLKVTVAWTDPEAAANAPQALVNDLDLSILGPDASTWLPWALSTYPNLDSLARPARRRADHLNNVEQVTISLPTAGTYQLRVRGYAVPSGPQAFSLAYEVIAPGFEWLTPSAIRNVRPGQAAQLRWEYAGAATTARLEYRPIGRATWRTITASLDPTLRTYSWAAPDTTTLAQLRCVVGNQAYVSDTFALARPLPLRVGYVCTDETLLTWPAAPGATQYQVYRLGASFLEPFQLVADTLLRVLPTQNAGLYFAVAPVLSGKLAERGTTSNVAEAGVSCYVRSFLPRFPIADTAQLVLSLATRYNLQSIRLQRLGLNGFQTIQTLNPITQLTTRFTDLTAEIGLNRYRLLGQDVAGRSFVSDTVDVQLVRRGELLVFPIPVVIGQDLQVAGEPGVALEASLYDALGRLVRTSRLGGALNPFDTSGLQPGVYLLRATPTAGGGPARTRRVVLIN
;
A
#
# COMPACT_ATOMS: atom_id res chain seq x y z
N MET A 1 70.42 -46.69 -31.50
CA MET A 1 70.59 -47.45 -32.76
C MET A 1 69.86 -46.73 -33.87
N LEU A 2 70.65 -46.29 -34.84
CA LEU A 2 70.50 -46.17 -36.30
C LEU A 2 69.37 -45.39 -36.84
N LYS A 3 69.64 -44.16 -37.36
CA LYS A 3 70.15 -43.75 -38.72
C LYS A 3 69.01 -43.55 -39.70
N LYS A 4 68.90 -42.23 -40.19
CA LYS A 4 69.31 -41.70 -41.53
C LYS A 4 68.22 -41.86 -42.58
N HIS A 5 67.82 -40.96 -43.42
CA HIS A 5 68.54 -40.02 -44.33
C HIS A 5 67.55 -38.90 -44.84
N LEU A 6 68.12 -37.74 -45.05
CA LEU A 6 67.78 -36.72 -46.08
C LEU A 6 68.25 -37.13 -47.46
N PRO A 7 67.75 -36.58 -48.55
CA PRO A 7 68.24 -35.39 -49.16
C PRO A 7 67.20 -34.54 -49.94
N THR A 8 67.33 -33.27 -49.95
CA THR A 8 67.91 -32.15 -50.71
C THR A 8 67.34 -31.86 -52.11
N LEU A 9 67.13 -30.49 -52.27
CA LEU A 9 67.17 -29.66 -53.47
C LEU A 9 65.98 -29.72 -54.45
N ALA A 10 65.48 -28.60 -55.06
CA ALA A 10 66.01 -27.27 -55.33
C ALA A 10 64.87 -26.34 -55.78
N SER A 11 65.17 -25.07 -55.54
CA SER A 11 64.91 -23.83 -56.35
C SER A 11 63.61 -23.53 -57.00
N GLY A 12 63.07 -22.33 -56.65
CA GLY A 12 62.84 -21.25 -57.54
C GLY A 12 61.38 -20.81 -57.77
N ALA A 13 60.99 -19.77 -57.20
CA ALA A 13 60.30 -18.60 -57.87
C ALA A 13 59.68 -17.60 -56.81
N VAL A 14 60.09 -16.35 -56.96
CA VAL A 14 59.50 -15.20 -56.20
C VAL A 14 58.14 -14.94 -56.74
N ALA A 15 57.15 -15.00 -55.83
CA ALA A 15 55.84 -14.44 -56.04
C ALA A 15 55.47 -13.63 -54.83
N SER A 16 55.38 -12.33 -54.97
CA SER A 16 54.93 -11.33 -54.01
C SER A 16 53.47 -11.64 -53.56
N LEU A 17 53.35 -12.16 -52.38
CA LEU A 17 52.00 -12.36 -51.81
C LEU A 17 51.68 -11.17 -50.92
N TRP A 18 50.70 -10.39 -51.36
CA TRP A 18 49.99 -9.43 -50.52
C TRP A 18 49.26 -10.17 -49.38
N LEU A 19 49.80 -10.06 -48.14
CA LEU A 19 49.07 -10.44 -46.95
C LEU A 19 47.99 -9.39 -46.74
N ALA A 20 46.77 -9.65 -47.21
CA ALA A 20 45.57 -9.00 -46.70
C ALA A 20 45.40 -9.44 -45.26
N LEU A 21 45.67 -8.56 -44.30
CA LEU A 21 45.22 -8.68 -42.91
C LEU A 21 43.71 -8.76 -42.92
N ALA A 22 43.18 -9.97 -42.94
CA ALA A 22 41.78 -10.21 -42.55
C ALA A 22 41.68 -9.98 -41.05
N THR A 23 41.29 -8.77 -40.65
CA THR A 23 40.73 -8.54 -39.33
C THR A 23 39.53 -9.51 -39.17
N PRO A 24 39.45 -10.28 -38.10
CA PRO A 24 38.24 -11.03 -37.84
C PRO A 24 37.10 -10.03 -37.73
N LEU A 25 36.12 -10.08 -38.65
CA LEU A 25 34.83 -9.47 -38.41
C LEU A 25 34.35 -10.01 -37.07
N GLN A 26 34.40 -9.19 -36.04
CA GLN A 26 33.62 -9.44 -34.85
C GLN A 26 32.20 -9.57 -35.35
N ALA A 27 31.63 -10.77 -35.25
CA ALA A 27 30.21 -10.98 -35.40
C ALA A 27 29.53 -10.06 -34.38
N GLN A 28 29.04 -8.93 -34.85
CA GLN A 28 28.17 -8.09 -34.04
C GLN A 28 27.03 -9.02 -33.63
N ASN A 29 26.95 -9.34 -32.34
CA ASN A 29 25.80 -10.01 -31.76
C ASN A 29 24.57 -9.16 -32.09
N VAL A 30 23.85 -9.53 -33.16
CA VAL A 30 22.62 -8.87 -33.56
C VAL A 30 21.60 -9.16 -32.47
N VAL A 31 21.34 -8.18 -31.63
CA VAL A 31 20.33 -8.25 -30.58
C VAL A 31 18.98 -8.57 -31.23
N PRO A 32 18.27 -9.66 -30.83
CA PRO A 32 17.01 -10.01 -31.43
C PRO A 32 15.99 -8.88 -31.23
N LYS A 33 15.43 -8.38 -32.32
CA LYS A 33 14.48 -7.25 -32.29
C LYS A 33 13.08 -7.63 -31.80
N LEU A 34 12.75 -8.89 -31.69
CA LEU A 34 11.45 -9.39 -31.22
C LEU A 34 11.57 -9.85 -29.78
N ALA A 35 10.70 -9.33 -28.89
CA ALA A 35 10.54 -9.84 -27.54
C ALA A 35 10.20 -11.34 -27.55
N PRO A 36 10.61 -12.12 -26.55
CA PRO A 36 10.23 -13.53 -26.42
C PRO A 36 8.72 -13.75 -26.46
N THR A 37 7.95 -12.88 -25.81
CA THR A 37 6.48 -12.86 -25.81
C THR A 37 5.89 -12.69 -27.21
N VAL A 38 6.49 -11.84 -28.06
CA VAL A 38 6.08 -11.64 -29.46
C VAL A 38 6.38 -12.86 -30.31
N GLN A 39 7.55 -13.48 -30.10
CA GLN A 39 7.92 -14.71 -30.79
C GLN A 39 6.97 -15.86 -30.47
N ASP A 40 6.60 -16.01 -29.20
CA ASP A 40 5.66 -17.05 -28.79
C ASP A 40 4.23 -16.76 -29.27
N ALA A 41 3.79 -15.49 -29.25
CA ALA A 41 2.49 -15.11 -29.78
C ALA A 41 2.42 -15.33 -31.29
N ALA A 42 3.48 -15.02 -32.04
CA ALA A 42 3.53 -15.27 -33.50
C ALA A 42 3.54 -16.74 -33.87
N ARG A 43 3.99 -17.63 -32.99
CA ARG A 43 3.91 -19.10 -33.20
C ARG A 43 2.50 -19.64 -32.95
N ARG A 44 1.72 -19.01 -32.08
CA ARG A 44 0.38 -19.48 -31.66
C ARG A 44 -0.76 -18.89 -32.51
N HIS A 45 -0.56 -17.71 -33.08
CA HIS A 45 -1.61 -16.94 -33.76
C HIS A 45 -1.20 -16.58 -35.18
N ALA A 46 -2.10 -16.80 -36.12
CA ALA A 46 -1.90 -16.44 -37.53
C ALA A 46 -1.86 -14.91 -37.74
N VAL A 47 -2.56 -14.17 -36.88
CA VAL A 47 -2.58 -12.70 -36.84
C VAL A 47 -2.40 -12.23 -35.41
N LEU A 48 -1.45 -11.31 -35.21
CA LEU A 48 -1.26 -10.64 -33.96
C LEU A 48 -2.21 -9.43 -33.90
N PRO A 49 -3.02 -9.28 -32.84
CA PRO A 49 -3.98 -8.17 -32.73
C PRO A 49 -3.27 -6.82 -32.69
N ALA A 50 -2.15 -6.73 -31.98
CA ALA A 50 -1.31 -5.55 -31.92
C ALA A 50 0.12 -5.90 -31.50
N VAL A 51 1.08 -5.07 -31.88
CA VAL A 51 2.45 -5.06 -31.33
C VAL A 51 2.84 -3.62 -30.98
N ARG A 52 3.63 -3.45 -29.95
CA ARG A 52 4.28 -2.19 -29.60
C ARG A 52 5.71 -2.21 -30.11
N LEU A 53 6.19 -1.11 -30.66
CA LEU A 53 7.55 -1.05 -31.17
C LEU A 53 8.21 0.29 -30.86
N ARG A 54 9.52 0.27 -30.79
CA ARG A 54 10.38 1.43 -30.70
C ARG A 54 11.14 1.60 -32.00
N VAL A 55 11.29 2.84 -32.45
CA VAL A 55 11.93 3.19 -33.71
C VAL A 55 13.02 4.22 -33.51
N ARG A 56 14.00 4.20 -34.40
CA ARG A 56 15.14 5.16 -34.41
C ARG A 56 14.73 6.56 -34.85
N ASP A 57 13.86 6.62 -35.87
CA ASP A 57 13.35 7.86 -36.42
C ASP A 57 11.85 7.71 -36.66
N ALA A 58 11.07 8.46 -35.89
CA ALA A 58 9.62 8.42 -35.93
C ALA A 58 9.05 8.93 -37.28
N THR A 59 9.68 9.92 -37.87
CA THR A 59 9.24 10.50 -39.15
C THR A 59 9.52 9.58 -40.31
N ALA A 60 10.74 9.09 -40.43
CA ALA A 60 11.13 8.11 -41.45
C ALA A 60 10.30 6.81 -41.31
N PHE A 61 10.02 6.36 -40.09
CA PHE A 61 9.21 5.17 -39.84
C PHE A 61 7.76 5.34 -40.29
N ARG A 62 7.14 6.51 -40.07
CA ARG A 62 5.77 6.79 -40.53
C ARG A 62 5.67 6.71 -42.05
N GLN A 63 6.66 7.27 -42.79
CA GLN A 63 6.74 7.20 -44.25
C GLN A 63 7.00 5.76 -44.71
N TRP A 64 7.88 5.05 -44.06
CA TRP A 64 8.22 3.67 -44.38
C TRP A 64 7.00 2.72 -44.20
N ILE A 65 6.32 2.77 -43.03
CA ILE A 65 5.21 1.86 -42.74
C ILE A 65 4.01 2.10 -43.66
N SER A 66 3.72 3.35 -44.02
CA SER A 66 2.62 3.66 -44.93
C SER A 66 2.86 3.11 -46.36
N ARG A 67 4.12 2.90 -46.76
CA ARG A 67 4.50 2.35 -48.06
C ARG A 67 4.56 0.80 -48.00
N GLU A 68 5.25 0.26 -46.99
CA GLU A 68 5.51 -1.20 -46.91
C GLU A 68 4.35 -2.00 -46.31
N LEU A 69 3.56 -1.37 -45.42
CA LEU A 69 2.43 -1.98 -44.73
C LEU A 69 1.20 -1.05 -44.71
N PRO A 70 0.62 -0.70 -45.90
CA PRO A 70 -0.41 0.32 -46.03
C PRO A 70 -1.72 0.02 -45.30
N HIS A 71 -1.96 -1.23 -44.92
CA HIS A 71 -3.13 -1.65 -44.16
C HIS A 71 -2.89 -1.77 -42.65
N ALA A 72 -1.66 -1.48 -42.16
CA ALA A 72 -1.35 -1.49 -40.75
C ALA A 72 -1.83 -0.22 -40.06
N HIS A 73 -2.56 -0.37 -38.98
CA HIS A 73 -2.99 0.80 -38.17
C HIS A 73 -1.91 1.20 -37.19
N LEU A 74 -1.36 2.39 -37.40
CA LEU A 74 -0.30 2.97 -36.58
C LEU A 74 -0.86 3.95 -35.57
N ARG A 75 -0.58 3.75 -34.26
CA ARG A 75 -0.90 4.68 -33.16
C ARG A 75 0.37 5.06 -32.40
N PRO A 76 0.64 6.34 -32.12
CA PRO A 76 1.75 6.73 -31.26
C PRO A 76 1.50 6.30 -29.83
N ALA A 77 2.54 5.89 -29.12
CA ALA A 77 2.46 5.64 -27.69
C ALA A 77 2.45 6.97 -26.91
N VAL A 78 1.59 7.08 -25.91
CA VAL A 78 1.47 8.31 -25.11
C VAL A 78 2.78 8.55 -24.33
N GLY A 79 3.30 9.76 -24.41
CA GLY A 79 4.51 10.17 -23.69
C GLY A 79 5.83 9.63 -24.27
N GLN A 80 5.80 8.86 -25.37
CA GLN A 80 6.98 8.24 -25.97
C GLN A 80 7.04 8.51 -27.48
N PRO A 81 7.71 9.59 -27.95
CA PRO A 81 7.65 10.03 -29.35
C PRO A 81 8.24 9.01 -30.35
N ALA A 82 9.12 8.12 -29.89
CA ALA A 82 9.75 7.09 -30.71
C ALA A 82 9.08 5.70 -30.58
N ALA A 83 7.95 5.59 -29.87
CA ALA A 83 7.23 4.33 -29.68
C ALA A 83 5.85 4.39 -30.36
N PHE A 84 5.46 3.26 -30.95
CA PHE A 84 4.20 3.11 -31.70
C PHE A 84 3.54 1.76 -31.38
N THR A 85 2.23 1.72 -31.47
CA THR A 85 1.46 0.49 -31.54
C THR A 85 1.00 0.28 -32.97
N VAL A 86 1.23 -0.92 -33.51
CA VAL A 86 0.79 -1.35 -34.84
C VAL A 86 -0.17 -2.53 -34.67
N SER A 87 -1.36 -2.41 -35.23
CA SER A 87 -2.42 -3.42 -35.07
C SER A 87 -2.58 -4.29 -36.33
N SER A 88 -3.13 -5.50 -36.14
CA SER A 88 -3.55 -6.44 -37.18
C SER A 88 -2.41 -6.90 -38.08
N LEU A 89 -1.35 -7.46 -37.50
CA LEU A 89 -0.18 -7.95 -38.22
C LEU A 89 -0.19 -9.47 -38.37
N THR A 90 0.04 -9.94 -39.62
CA THR A 90 0.37 -11.34 -39.89
C THR A 90 1.84 -11.61 -39.51
N ALA A 91 2.20 -12.88 -39.32
CA ALA A 91 3.58 -13.28 -39.06
C ALA A 91 4.56 -12.82 -40.16
N LYS A 92 4.11 -12.77 -41.44
CA LYS A 92 4.91 -12.23 -42.55
C LYS A 92 5.15 -10.73 -42.41
N GLN A 93 4.13 -9.97 -42.05
CA GLN A 93 4.23 -8.52 -41.83
C GLN A 93 5.11 -8.20 -40.58
N LEU A 94 5.02 -9.02 -39.54
CA LEU A 94 5.91 -8.92 -38.38
C LEU A 94 7.38 -9.12 -38.77
N SER A 95 7.64 -10.09 -39.67
CA SER A 95 9.01 -10.31 -40.18
C SER A 95 9.52 -9.10 -40.99
N VAL A 96 8.65 -8.45 -41.77
CA VAL A 96 8.97 -7.21 -42.49
C VAL A 96 9.30 -6.07 -41.54
N LEU A 97 8.50 -5.92 -40.47
CA LEU A 97 8.77 -4.92 -39.41
C LEU A 97 10.13 -5.19 -38.73
N ALA A 98 10.40 -6.42 -38.32
CA ALA A 98 11.62 -6.80 -37.63
C ALA A 98 12.88 -6.62 -38.52
N ALA A 99 12.72 -6.83 -39.84
CA ALA A 99 13.81 -6.62 -40.80
C ALA A 99 14.13 -5.14 -41.06
N SER A 100 13.22 -4.22 -40.76
CA SER A 100 13.42 -2.79 -41.00
C SER A 100 14.55 -2.22 -40.11
N PRO A 101 15.56 -1.49 -40.68
CA PRO A 101 16.58 -0.82 -39.88
C PRO A 101 16.04 0.29 -39.00
N LEU A 102 14.85 0.80 -39.31
CA LEU A 102 14.17 1.83 -38.53
C LEU A 102 13.54 1.29 -37.22
N VAL A 103 13.26 -0.02 -37.17
CA VAL A 103 12.70 -0.68 -35.96
C VAL A 103 13.83 -1.14 -35.06
N GLU A 104 13.83 -0.67 -33.84
CA GLU A 104 14.79 -1.08 -32.81
C GLU A 104 14.32 -2.35 -32.10
N PHE A 105 13.05 -2.37 -31.67
CA PHE A 105 12.49 -3.49 -30.90
C PHE A 105 10.98 -3.56 -31.06
N VAL A 106 10.42 -4.77 -30.94
CA VAL A 106 8.99 -5.07 -31.01
C VAL A 106 8.57 -5.89 -29.82
N ASP A 107 7.54 -5.43 -29.13
CA ASP A 107 6.97 -6.02 -27.91
C ASP A 107 5.45 -6.17 -28.01
N VAL A 108 4.83 -6.87 -27.06
CA VAL A 108 3.36 -7.05 -26.98
C VAL A 108 2.77 -5.90 -26.16
N PRO A 109 1.77 -5.16 -26.67
CA PRO A 109 1.17 -4.05 -25.93
C PRO A 109 0.15 -4.48 -24.87
N ASP A 110 -0.54 -5.61 -25.10
CA ASP A 110 -1.73 -6.01 -24.36
C ASP A 110 -1.39 -6.88 -23.15
N ARG A 111 -0.62 -6.30 -22.25
CA ARG A 111 -0.35 -6.86 -20.92
C ARG A 111 -1.20 -6.11 -19.91
N GLN A 112 -2.02 -6.85 -19.18
CA GLN A 112 -2.84 -6.27 -18.12
C GLN A 112 -2.05 -6.28 -16.81
N ALA A 113 -1.90 -5.12 -16.20
CA ALA A 113 -1.41 -5.01 -14.84
C ALA A 113 -2.48 -5.51 -13.87
N HIS A 114 -2.04 -6.12 -12.78
CA HIS A 114 -2.88 -6.56 -11.68
C HIS A 114 -2.19 -6.24 -10.35
N ASP A 115 -3.01 -6.05 -9.34
CA ASP A 115 -2.56 -5.76 -7.99
C ASP A 115 -1.80 -6.96 -7.41
N GLU A 116 -0.69 -6.70 -6.71
CA GLU A 116 0.15 -7.74 -6.09
C GLU A 116 0.02 -7.70 -4.56
N ARG A 117 -1.23 -7.84 -4.06
CA ARG A 117 -1.52 -7.83 -2.64
C ARG A 117 -2.56 -8.88 -2.27
N LEU A 118 -2.35 -9.50 -1.11
CA LEU A 118 -3.36 -10.23 -0.34
C LEU A 118 -3.81 -9.36 0.85
N PHE A 119 -4.84 -9.78 1.58
CA PHE A 119 -5.29 -9.05 2.78
C PHE A 119 -4.31 -9.25 3.93
N GLY A 120 -3.83 -8.16 4.54
CA GLY A 120 -2.92 -8.17 5.68
C GLY A 120 -2.76 -6.78 6.30
N GLY A 121 -2.18 -6.70 7.48
CA GLY A 121 -1.84 -5.45 8.17
C GLY A 121 -0.39 -5.03 7.91
N ALA A 122 -0.08 -3.74 8.01
CA ALA A 122 1.29 -3.23 7.90
C ALA A 122 1.92 -2.97 9.27
N ASP A 123 3.13 -3.47 9.48
CA ASP A 123 3.95 -3.17 10.66
C ASP A 123 5.16 -2.32 10.28
N LEU A 124 5.02 -1.01 10.44
CA LEU A 124 6.08 -0.04 10.14
C LEU A 124 7.27 -0.13 11.13
N THR A 125 7.18 -0.94 12.20
CA THR A 125 8.29 -1.14 13.14
C THR A 125 9.35 -2.08 12.60
N VAL A 126 8.99 -3.02 11.71
CA VAL A 126 9.90 -4.02 11.12
C VAL A 126 11.02 -3.35 10.32
N ASN A 127 10.67 -2.30 9.58
CA ASN A 127 11.60 -1.52 8.76
C ASN A 127 12.08 -0.23 9.42
N ASN A 128 11.93 -0.10 10.75
CA ASN A 128 12.35 1.04 11.56
C ASN A 128 11.77 2.40 11.13
N LEU A 129 10.66 2.42 10.38
CA LEU A 129 9.97 3.65 9.98
C LEU A 129 9.40 4.38 11.21
N ARG A 130 8.81 3.65 12.17
CA ARG A 130 8.36 4.23 13.44
C ARG A 130 9.52 4.79 14.28
N ALA A 131 10.69 4.20 14.19
CA ALA A 131 11.89 4.71 14.85
C ALA A 131 12.34 6.05 14.24
N VAL A 132 12.24 6.21 12.90
CA VAL A 132 12.48 7.51 12.23
C VAL A 132 11.49 8.56 12.72
N GLN A 133 10.20 8.27 12.70
CA GLN A 133 9.14 9.21 13.12
C GLN A 133 9.32 9.68 14.57
N ARG A 134 9.83 8.78 15.42
CA ARG A 134 10.11 9.11 16.81
C ARG A 134 11.37 9.95 17.00
N ARG A 135 12.46 9.56 16.33
CA ARG A 135 13.77 10.22 16.52
C ARG A 135 13.92 11.52 15.75
N TYR A 136 13.24 11.57 14.62
CA TYR A 136 13.27 12.72 13.71
C TYR A 136 11.85 13.16 13.35
N PRO A 137 11.05 13.66 14.32
CA PRO A 137 9.63 13.96 14.12
C PRO A 137 9.36 15.02 13.04
N ALA A 138 10.38 15.83 12.71
CA ALA A 138 10.32 16.79 11.61
C ALA A 138 10.43 16.14 10.23
N LEU A 139 10.93 14.90 10.10
CA LEU A 139 11.02 14.19 8.85
C LEU A 139 9.67 13.53 8.52
N THR A 140 8.82 14.26 7.88
CA THR A 140 7.43 13.88 7.61
C THR A 140 7.11 13.69 6.13
N GLY A 141 8.07 13.94 5.23
CA GLY A 141 7.85 14.00 3.79
C GLY A 141 7.26 15.33 3.31
N GLN A 142 7.09 16.32 4.18
CA GLN A 142 6.51 17.63 3.81
C GLN A 142 7.26 18.29 2.64
N GLY A 143 6.49 18.73 1.64
CA GLY A 143 7.02 19.37 0.44
C GLY A 143 7.68 18.40 -0.56
N LEU A 144 7.53 17.09 -0.37
CA LEU A 144 7.84 16.04 -1.34
C LEU A 144 6.55 15.45 -1.89
N VAL A 145 6.62 14.84 -3.07
CA VAL A 145 5.47 14.23 -3.73
C VAL A 145 5.81 12.81 -4.13
N VAL A 146 4.92 11.88 -3.78
CA VAL A 146 4.92 10.52 -4.32
C VAL A 146 3.84 10.38 -5.39
N SER A 147 4.17 9.73 -6.50
CA SER A 147 3.17 9.27 -7.46
C SER A 147 2.82 7.80 -7.19
N ILE A 148 1.54 7.50 -7.11
CA ILE A 148 1.02 6.14 -7.00
C ILE A 148 0.56 5.74 -8.40
N LYS A 149 1.34 4.89 -9.06
CA LYS A 149 1.00 4.41 -10.42
C LYS A 149 0.22 3.12 -10.31
N GLU A 150 -1.11 3.27 -10.26
CA GLU A 150 -2.07 2.19 -10.06
C GLU A 150 -3.43 2.53 -10.69
N ASN A 151 -4.50 1.85 -10.28
CA ASN A 151 -5.85 2.37 -10.45
C ASN A 151 -6.06 3.62 -9.57
N PRO A 152 -7.10 4.42 -9.80
CA PRO A 152 -7.39 5.58 -8.97
C PRO A 152 -7.57 5.20 -7.49
N LEU A 153 -7.00 5.99 -6.61
CA LEU A 153 -7.21 5.91 -5.18
C LEU A 153 -8.49 6.66 -4.77
N ASP A 154 -9.04 6.35 -3.58
CA ASP A 154 -10.17 7.05 -3.01
C ASP A 154 -9.80 8.50 -2.66
N ALA A 155 -10.32 9.44 -3.45
CA ALA A 155 -10.07 10.88 -3.26
C ALA A 155 -10.79 11.46 -2.04
N THR A 156 -11.76 10.74 -1.47
CA THR A 156 -12.55 11.18 -0.30
C THR A 156 -11.93 10.74 1.03
N ASP A 157 -10.92 9.87 0.99
CA ASP A 157 -10.23 9.39 2.18
C ASP A 157 -9.63 10.56 2.96
N ILE A 158 -10.03 10.68 4.23
CA ILE A 158 -9.58 11.75 5.11
C ILE A 158 -8.06 11.72 5.37
N ASP A 159 -7.41 10.57 5.15
CA ASP A 159 -5.98 10.42 5.29
C ASP A 159 -5.18 11.06 4.15
N PHE A 160 -5.86 11.44 3.05
CA PHE A 160 -5.25 12.17 1.92
C PHE A 160 -5.72 13.61 1.81
N ARG A 161 -6.61 14.04 2.70
CA ARG A 161 -7.25 15.35 2.66
C ARG A 161 -6.26 16.49 2.50
N GLY A 162 -6.47 17.33 1.47
CA GLY A 162 -5.66 18.51 1.18
C GLY A 162 -4.25 18.21 0.66
N ARG A 163 -3.93 16.93 0.33
CA ARG A 163 -2.60 16.52 -0.16
C ARG A 163 -2.64 15.76 -1.49
N LEU A 164 -3.82 15.43 -1.99
CA LEU A 164 -3.98 14.84 -3.32
C LEU A 164 -3.88 15.95 -4.38
N LEU A 165 -2.89 15.85 -5.26
CA LEU A 165 -2.54 16.88 -6.24
C LEU A 165 -3.28 16.74 -7.58
N ASN A 166 -3.66 15.52 -7.92
CA ASN A 166 -4.43 15.19 -9.12
C ASN A 166 -5.24 13.92 -8.91
N THR A 167 -6.32 13.80 -9.66
CA THR A 167 -7.07 12.54 -9.85
C THR A 167 -6.94 12.15 -11.32
N PRO A 168 -6.70 10.86 -11.65
CA PRO A 168 -6.63 10.43 -13.04
C PRO A 168 -7.98 10.68 -13.73
N ALA A 169 -7.96 11.28 -14.89
CA ALA A 169 -9.14 11.43 -15.73
C ALA A 169 -9.49 10.05 -16.35
N GLY A 170 -10.73 9.62 -16.24
CA GLY A 170 -11.31 8.60 -17.12
C GLY A 170 -11.34 7.14 -16.65
N THR A 171 -10.99 6.83 -15.41
CA THR A 171 -11.23 5.49 -14.84
C THR A 171 -12.26 5.59 -13.72
N PRO A 172 -13.45 4.97 -13.84
CA PRO A 172 -14.55 5.14 -12.88
C PRO A 172 -14.44 4.23 -11.64
N ILE A 173 -13.42 3.38 -11.54
CA ILE A 173 -13.33 2.38 -10.46
C ILE A 173 -12.15 2.74 -9.57
N GLU A 174 -12.45 3.23 -8.37
CA GLU A 174 -11.49 3.40 -7.29
C GLU A 174 -10.95 2.03 -6.83
N SER A 175 -9.66 1.97 -6.56
CA SER A 175 -9.01 0.76 -6.08
C SER A 175 -8.69 0.88 -4.59
N VAL A 176 -9.22 -0.05 -3.80
CA VAL A 176 -8.85 -0.21 -2.39
C VAL A 176 -7.34 -0.45 -2.27
N HIS A 177 -6.74 -1.17 -3.23
CA HIS A 177 -5.30 -1.43 -3.26
C HIS A 177 -4.49 -0.14 -3.38
N ALA A 178 -4.81 0.73 -4.36
CA ALA A 178 -4.14 2.02 -4.53
C ALA A 178 -4.24 2.90 -3.29
N SER A 179 -5.42 2.94 -2.65
CA SER A 179 -5.64 3.69 -1.41
C SER A 179 -4.79 3.15 -0.26
N ILE A 180 -4.64 1.83 -0.13
CA ILE A 180 -3.77 1.23 0.87
C ILE A 180 -2.30 1.57 0.60
N MET A 181 -1.82 1.48 -0.65
CA MET A 181 -0.44 1.87 -0.99
C MET A 181 -0.18 3.34 -0.65
N ALA A 182 -1.10 4.23 -1.00
CA ALA A 182 -1.03 5.64 -0.64
C ALA A 182 -1.00 5.86 0.88
N THR A 183 -1.81 5.10 1.63
CA THR A 183 -1.85 5.14 3.11
C THR A 183 -0.53 4.69 3.72
N LEU A 184 0.05 3.57 3.27
CA LEU A 184 1.33 3.06 3.78
C LEU A 184 2.47 4.04 3.54
N ILE A 185 2.47 4.75 2.41
CA ILE A 185 3.50 5.73 2.06
C ILE A 185 3.25 7.05 2.79
N ALA A 186 2.04 7.61 2.64
CA ALA A 186 1.78 9.02 2.94
C ALA A 186 0.47 9.27 3.71
N GLY A 187 -0.18 8.25 4.26
CA GLY A 187 -1.37 8.43 5.09
C GLY A 187 -1.13 9.38 6.25
N ALA A 188 -2.03 10.32 6.46
CA ALA A 188 -1.93 11.31 7.55
C ALA A 188 -2.18 10.71 8.94
N GLY A 189 -2.77 9.53 9.00
CA GLY A 189 -3.26 8.92 10.22
C GLY A 189 -4.54 9.58 10.73
N ASN A 190 -5.26 10.34 9.93
CA ASN A 190 -6.49 11.04 10.35
C ASN A 190 -7.60 10.07 10.76
N SER A 191 -7.78 8.98 10.04
CA SER A 191 -8.77 7.95 10.37
C SER A 191 -8.40 7.17 11.64
N GLY A 192 -7.10 6.98 11.89
CA GLY A 192 -6.59 6.28 13.06
C GLY A 192 -5.07 6.13 13.04
N PRO A 193 -4.45 5.77 14.18
CA PRO A 193 -3.00 5.59 14.25
C PRO A 193 -2.45 4.54 13.27
N ALA A 194 -3.25 3.54 12.90
CA ALA A 194 -2.85 2.51 11.95
C ALA A 194 -2.71 3.04 10.51
N ALA A 195 -3.43 4.11 10.17
CA ALA A 195 -3.39 4.75 8.86
C ALA A 195 -2.29 5.83 8.73
N GLU A 196 -1.41 5.96 9.72
CA GLU A 196 -0.26 6.85 9.62
C GLU A 196 0.86 6.18 8.82
N GLY A 197 1.09 6.68 7.60
CA GLY A 197 2.12 6.22 6.69
C GLY A 197 3.53 6.66 7.08
N ALA A 198 4.51 6.20 6.31
CA ALA A 198 5.92 6.50 6.52
C ALA A 198 6.21 8.00 6.43
N ALA A 199 5.80 8.64 5.34
CA ALA A 199 6.00 10.05 5.01
C ALA A 199 4.68 10.83 5.10
N ARG A 200 4.08 10.87 6.29
CA ARG A 200 2.69 11.29 6.56
C ARG A 200 2.27 12.67 6.06
N GLN A 201 3.19 13.53 5.66
CA GLN A 201 2.91 14.88 5.12
C GLN A 201 3.31 15.04 3.65
N ALA A 202 3.73 13.98 2.98
CA ALA A 202 4.02 14.05 1.56
C ALA A 202 2.74 14.31 0.73
N GLY A 203 2.89 15.05 -0.36
CA GLY A 203 1.87 15.17 -1.40
C GLY A 203 1.70 13.85 -2.14
N ILE A 204 0.52 13.61 -2.65
CA ILE A 204 0.17 12.39 -3.37
C ILE A 204 -0.29 12.75 -4.77
N ALA A 205 0.30 12.14 -5.78
CA ALA A 205 -0.15 12.20 -7.16
C ALA A 205 -0.61 10.80 -7.58
N SER A 206 -1.71 10.71 -8.31
CA SER A 206 -2.21 9.44 -8.85
C SER A 206 -1.84 9.32 -10.32
N SER A 207 -1.44 8.13 -10.75
CA SER A 207 -1.11 7.78 -12.13
C SER A 207 -1.65 6.39 -12.46
N SER A 208 -1.92 6.09 -13.73
CA SER A 208 -2.56 4.83 -14.12
C SER A 208 -1.56 3.83 -14.68
N TYR A 209 -1.61 2.60 -14.22
CA TYR A 209 -0.85 1.47 -14.77
C TYR A 209 -1.47 0.88 -16.06
N ALA A 210 -2.59 1.40 -16.54
CA ALA A 210 -3.12 1.03 -17.86
C ALA A 210 -2.08 1.28 -18.98
N ASN A 211 -1.17 2.24 -18.76
CA ASN A 211 0.04 2.41 -19.55
C ASN A 211 1.26 1.97 -18.73
N LEU A 212 1.89 0.86 -19.08
CA LEU A 212 3.06 0.30 -18.39
C LEU A 212 4.35 1.08 -18.68
N LEU A 213 4.39 1.87 -19.75
CA LEU A 213 5.52 2.77 -20.03
C LEU A 213 5.61 3.87 -18.95
N PRO A 214 6.79 4.47 -18.76
CA PRO A 214 6.92 5.64 -17.90
C PRO A 214 5.93 6.75 -18.24
N ASP A 215 5.47 7.47 -17.25
CA ASP A 215 4.66 8.67 -17.42
C ASP A 215 5.48 9.79 -18.07
N ALA A 216 4.82 10.81 -18.62
CA ALA A 216 5.52 11.90 -19.24
C ALA A 216 6.37 12.69 -18.23
N ASN A 217 7.63 12.98 -18.56
CA ASN A 217 8.54 13.78 -17.72
C ASN A 217 7.94 15.13 -17.33
N ALA A 218 7.22 15.78 -18.25
CA ALA A 218 6.57 17.06 -18.01
C ALA A 218 5.53 16.98 -16.90
N ASP A 219 4.75 15.91 -16.82
CA ASP A 219 3.73 15.72 -15.78
C ASP A 219 4.36 15.46 -14.42
N LEU A 220 5.35 14.57 -14.35
CA LEU A 220 6.08 14.28 -13.11
C LEU A 220 6.78 15.54 -12.57
N THR A 221 7.40 16.31 -13.46
CA THR A 221 8.08 17.58 -13.10
C THR A 221 7.06 18.63 -12.64
N ARG A 222 5.95 18.80 -13.34
CA ARG A 222 4.89 19.74 -12.98
C ARG A 222 4.28 19.44 -11.62
N LEU A 223 4.14 18.17 -11.28
CA LEU A 223 3.61 17.73 -9.99
C LEU A 223 4.68 17.67 -8.89
N GLY A 224 5.96 17.83 -9.23
CA GLY A 224 7.08 17.74 -8.30
C GLY A 224 7.34 16.33 -7.75
N VAL A 225 7.02 15.31 -8.53
CA VAL A 225 7.19 13.89 -8.13
C VAL A 225 8.66 13.55 -8.01
N SER A 226 9.07 13.03 -6.86
CA SER A 226 10.45 12.58 -6.59
C SER A 226 10.55 11.08 -6.32
N VAL A 227 9.43 10.43 -6.01
CA VAL A 227 9.31 8.95 -5.90
C VAL A 227 8.05 8.53 -6.65
N GLN A 228 8.14 7.46 -7.44
CA GLN A 228 6.97 6.82 -8.02
C GLN A 228 6.90 5.37 -7.55
N ASN A 229 5.77 5.02 -6.93
CA ASN A 229 5.48 3.67 -6.44
C ASN A 229 4.75 2.85 -7.50
N HIS A 230 5.17 1.59 -7.67
CA HIS A 230 4.64 0.64 -8.64
C HIS A 230 4.38 -0.71 -7.95
N SER A 231 3.18 -0.88 -7.40
CA SER A 231 2.81 -2.08 -6.65
C SER A 231 1.95 -3.04 -7.49
N TYR A 232 2.38 -3.35 -8.71
CA TYR A 232 1.66 -4.18 -9.66
C TYR A 232 2.58 -5.10 -10.47
N GLY A 233 2.01 -6.11 -11.11
CA GLY A 233 2.69 -7.02 -12.00
C GLY A 233 1.87 -7.39 -13.24
N THR A 234 2.52 -8.02 -14.23
CA THR A 234 1.88 -8.47 -15.47
C THR A 234 2.00 -9.98 -15.71
N GLY A 235 2.74 -10.67 -14.91
CA GLY A 235 3.20 -12.02 -15.08
C GLY A 235 4.73 -12.08 -15.13
N ILE A 236 5.32 -13.27 -15.07
CA ILE A 236 6.79 -13.41 -15.06
C ILE A 236 7.34 -13.10 -16.44
N GLU A 237 8.29 -12.17 -16.53
CA GLU A 237 8.93 -11.74 -17.77
C GLU A 237 10.43 -11.53 -17.53
N ASN A 238 11.28 -12.32 -18.19
CA ASN A 238 12.71 -12.35 -17.99
C ASN A 238 13.49 -11.80 -19.19
N TYR A 239 13.29 -10.53 -19.52
CA TYR A 239 14.05 -9.81 -20.55
C TYR A 239 14.04 -8.30 -20.28
N TYR A 240 14.97 -7.59 -20.87
CA TYR A 240 15.06 -6.13 -20.78
C TYR A 240 14.24 -5.50 -21.91
N GLY A 241 12.96 -5.26 -21.68
CA GLY A 241 12.02 -4.76 -22.69
C GLY A 241 11.87 -3.23 -22.72
N LEU A 242 10.86 -2.77 -23.44
CA LEU A 242 10.66 -1.34 -23.69
C LEU A 242 10.40 -0.53 -22.42
N GLU A 243 9.67 -1.09 -21.45
CA GLU A 243 9.41 -0.41 -20.20
C GLU A 243 10.69 -0.29 -19.36
N ALA A 244 11.50 -1.35 -19.27
CA ALA A 244 12.77 -1.31 -18.55
C ALA A 244 13.70 -0.25 -19.11
N VAL A 245 13.83 -0.19 -20.46
CA VAL A 245 14.56 0.86 -21.17
C VAL A 245 14.01 2.24 -20.81
N GLY A 246 12.69 2.39 -20.87
CA GLY A 246 12.01 3.67 -20.60
C GLY A 246 12.24 4.17 -19.18
N TYR A 247 12.14 3.30 -18.17
CA TYR A 247 12.38 3.66 -16.76
C TYR A 247 13.84 4.01 -16.50
N ASP A 248 14.79 3.28 -17.09
CA ASP A 248 16.22 3.64 -16.98
C ASP A 248 16.52 5.00 -17.63
N GLN A 249 15.95 5.25 -18.79
CA GLN A 249 16.08 6.53 -19.48
C GLN A 249 15.44 7.68 -18.69
N GLN A 250 14.24 7.46 -18.10
CA GLN A 250 13.55 8.48 -17.33
C GLN A 250 14.33 8.86 -16.07
N THR A 251 14.85 7.88 -15.31
CA THR A 251 15.69 8.16 -14.14
C THR A 251 16.96 8.93 -14.52
N ARG A 252 17.54 8.71 -15.70
CA ARG A 252 18.68 9.48 -16.18
C ARG A 252 18.29 10.91 -16.55
N GLN A 253 17.13 11.12 -17.14
CA GLN A 253 16.61 12.44 -17.51
C GLN A 253 16.09 13.24 -16.29
N LEU A 254 15.55 12.57 -15.29
CA LEU A 254 15.07 13.11 -14.02
C LEU A 254 15.87 12.52 -12.86
N PRO A 255 17.11 12.98 -12.61
CA PRO A 255 18.06 12.29 -11.75
C PRO A 255 17.67 12.24 -10.26
N THR A 256 16.66 12.97 -9.83
CA THR A 256 16.12 12.95 -8.46
C THR A 256 14.91 12.04 -8.33
N LEU A 257 14.38 11.49 -9.44
CA LEU A 257 13.22 10.60 -9.45
C LEU A 257 13.66 9.14 -9.21
N LEU A 258 13.11 8.51 -8.19
CA LEU A 258 13.30 7.08 -7.93
C LEU A 258 12.00 6.33 -8.22
N HIS A 259 12.06 5.32 -9.10
CA HIS A 259 11.01 4.33 -9.28
C HIS A 259 11.20 3.19 -8.30
N VAL A 260 10.14 2.84 -7.56
CA VAL A 260 10.12 1.73 -6.60
C VAL A 260 9.07 0.73 -7.02
N PHE A 261 9.52 -0.49 -7.37
CA PHE A 261 8.67 -1.58 -7.82
C PHE A 261 8.52 -2.64 -6.75
N SER A 262 7.33 -3.25 -6.66
CA SER A 262 7.19 -4.57 -6.03
C SER A 262 7.96 -5.62 -6.82
N SER A 263 8.53 -6.65 -6.17
CA SER A 263 9.22 -7.73 -6.91
C SER A 263 8.22 -8.66 -7.61
N GLY A 264 7.02 -8.79 -7.06
CA GLY A 264 5.98 -9.72 -7.47
C GLY A 264 5.67 -10.76 -6.40
N ASN A 265 4.56 -11.47 -6.60
CA ASN A 265 4.07 -12.51 -5.69
C ASN A 265 4.07 -13.91 -6.33
N SER A 266 5.06 -14.16 -7.17
CA SER A 266 5.25 -15.42 -7.93
C SER A 266 6.39 -16.27 -7.39
N GLY A 267 6.78 -16.13 -6.12
CA GLY A 267 7.96 -16.73 -5.53
C GLY A 267 8.07 -18.24 -5.66
N ALA A 268 6.95 -18.96 -5.76
CA ALA A 268 6.92 -20.40 -5.95
C ALA A 268 6.89 -20.86 -7.42
N LEU A 269 6.78 -19.92 -8.39
CA LEU A 269 6.62 -20.24 -9.79
C LEU A 269 7.97 -20.36 -10.51
N ALA A 270 7.96 -21.05 -11.66
CA ALA A 270 9.11 -21.16 -12.54
C ALA A 270 9.15 -20.01 -13.55
N SER A 271 10.36 -19.60 -13.94
CA SER A 271 10.55 -18.68 -15.05
C SER A 271 10.06 -19.29 -16.37
N PRO A 272 9.19 -18.63 -17.14
CA PRO A 272 8.67 -19.15 -18.40
C PRO A 272 9.65 -18.99 -19.59
N ASP A 273 10.62 -18.09 -19.47
CA ASP A 273 11.52 -17.68 -20.55
C ASP A 273 12.92 -17.32 -20.05
N GLY A 274 13.78 -16.88 -20.97
CA GLY A 274 15.15 -16.44 -20.70
C GLY A 274 16.09 -17.55 -20.26
N PRO A 275 17.31 -17.18 -19.77
CA PRO A 275 18.34 -18.13 -19.38
C PRO A 275 17.92 -19.06 -18.23
N TYR A 276 17.02 -18.64 -17.39
CA TYR A 276 16.54 -19.34 -16.18
C TYR A 276 15.22 -20.10 -16.39
N LYS A 277 14.82 -20.28 -17.63
CA LYS A 277 13.57 -20.97 -18.01
C LYS A 277 13.44 -22.34 -17.32
N GLY A 278 12.27 -22.56 -16.70
CA GLY A 278 11.93 -23.82 -16.04
C GLY A 278 12.51 -23.98 -14.62
N LEU A 279 13.36 -23.06 -14.14
CA LEU A 279 13.82 -23.09 -12.77
C LEU A 279 12.73 -22.56 -11.82
N VAL A 280 12.31 -23.42 -10.88
CA VAL A 280 11.26 -23.10 -9.91
C VAL A 280 11.81 -22.26 -8.77
N GLY A 281 11.07 -21.23 -8.36
CA GLY A 281 11.40 -20.44 -7.17
C GLY A 281 12.50 -19.39 -7.35
N VAL A 282 12.93 -19.16 -8.57
CA VAL A 282 13.97 -18.16 -8.93
C VAL A 282 13.63 -17.47 -10.26
N ALA A 283 14.21 -16.31 -10.50
CA ALA A 283 14.06 -15.51 -11.73
C ALA A 283 12.59 -15.33 -12.13
N ASN A 284 11.74 -14.99 -11.15
CA ASN A 284 10.30 -14.97 -11.31
C ASN A 284 9.66 -13.61 -10.99
N LEU A 285 10.39 -12.51 -11.24
CA LEU A 285 9.84 -11.16 -11.15
C LEU A 285 8.70 -10.96 -12.16
N THR A 286 7.69 -10.22 -11.77
CA THR A 286 6.43 -10.08 -12.51
C THR A 286 6.38 -8.80 -13.33
N GLY A 287 6.93 -8.82 -14.51
CA GLY A 287 6.99 -7.70 -15.46
C GLY A 287 8.40 -7.27 -15.81
N GLN A 288 8.65 -7.11 -17.10
CA GLN A 288 9.98 -6.74 -17.63
C GLN A 288 10.43 -5.33 -17.20
N PHE A 289 9.50 -4.45 -16.80
CA PHE A 289 9.84 -3.13 -16.24
C PHE A 289 10.65 -3.24 -14.94
N LYS A 290 10.50 -4.33 -14.17
CA LYS A 290 11.29 -4.61 -12.96
C LYS A 290 12.74 -4.98 -13.27
N MET A 291 13.07 -5.22 -14.54
CA MET A 291 14.45 -5.46 -15.02
C MET A 291 15.25 -4.17 -15.21
N SER A 292 14.62 -2.99 -15.05
CA SER A 292 15.33 -1.71 -15.04
C SER A 292 16.41 -1.67 -13.96
N LYS A 293 17.56 -1.05 -14.27
CA LYS A 293 18.74 -0.99 -13.40
C LYS A 293 18.65 0.14 -12.38
N ASN A 294 18.12 1.28 -12.83
CA ASN A 294 18.10 2.52 -12.06
C ASN A 294 16.93 2.60 -11.07
N SER A 295 16.00 1.65 -11.14
CA SER A 295 14.89 1.50 -10.20
C SER A 295 15.29 0.70 -8.96
N LEU A 296 14.40 0.65 -7.98
CA LEU A 296 14.49 -0.19 -6.79
C LEU A 296 13.36 -1.23 -6.83
N ALA A 297 13.67 -2.52 -6.93
CA ALA A 297 12.69 -3.59 -6.76
C ALA A 297 12.73 -4.10 -5.32
N VAL A 298 11.56 -4.18 -4.67
CA VAL A 298 11.42 -4.53 -3.26
C VAL A 298 10.63 -5.82 -3.12
N GLY A 299 11.25 -6.82 -2.51
CA GLY A 299 10.62 -8.08 -2.14
C GLY A 299 9.96 -8.01 -0.76
N ALA A 300 9.14 -9.01 -0.44
CA ALA A 300 8.40 -9.08 0.81
C ALA A 300 9.10 -9.91 1.88
N SER A 301 9.08 -9.44 3.13
CA SER A 301 9.46 -10.19 4.32
C SER A 301 8.34 -10.17 5.37
N ASP A 302 8.36 -11.13 6.29
CA ASP A 302 7.46 -11.18 7.43
C ASP A 302 7.89 -10.26 8.59
N GLY A 303 7.16 -10.30 9.70
CA GLY A 303 7.43 -9.52 10.91
C GLY A 303 8.73 -9.91 11.63
N GLN A 304 9.33 -11.03 11.32
CA GLN A 304 10.61 -11.51 11.84
C GLN A 304 11.77 -11.22 10.89
N GLY A 305 11.49 -10.71 9.69
CA GLY A 305 12.47 -10.42 8.65
C GLY A 305 12.83 -11.64 7.80
N GLN A 306 12.02 -12.71 7.83
CA GLN A 306 12.17 -13.81 6.91
C GLN A 306 11.54 -13.47 5.57
N VAL A 307 12.21 -13.80 4.47
CA VAL A 307 11.67 -13.56 3.12
C VAL A 307 10.40 -14.38 2.92
N SER A 308 9.33 -13.72 2.52
CA SER A 308 8.04 -14.36 2.27
C SER A 308 8.15 -15.38 1.12
N ALA A 309 7.50 -16.52 1.28
CA ALA A 309 7.42 -17.52 0.22
C ALA A 309 6.71 -17.01 -1.04
N LEU A 310 5.83 -16.02 -0.89
CA LEU A 310 5.16 -15.36 -2.02
C LEU A 310 6.10 -14.44 -2.81
N SER A 311 7.10 -13.85 -2.14
CA SER A 311 7.98 -12.86 -2.75
C SER A 311 8.70 -13.43 -3.98
N SER A 312 8.52 -12.78 -5.12
CA SER A 312 9.30 -13.08 -6.33
C SER A 312 10.78 -12.83 -6.10
N ARG A 313 11.61 -13.68 -6.68
CA ARG A 313 13.05 -13.76 -6.46
C ARG A 313 13.83 -13.59 -7.75
N GLY A 314 15.06 -13.12 -7.62
CA GLY A 314 16.01 -13.06 -8.72
C GLY A 314 16.60 -14.41 -9.12
N PRO A 315 17.60 -14.37 -9.97
CA PRO A 315 18.20 -13.22 -10.61
C PRO A 315 17.30 -12.51 -11.63
N ALA A 316 17.65 -11.29 -12.04
CA ALA A 316 17.15 -10.73 -13.29
C ALA A 316 17.64 -11.57 -14.47
N TYR A 317 17.07 -11.35 -15.65
CA TYR A 317 17.35 -12.13 -16.86
C TYR A 317 18.84 -12.25 -17.22
N ASP A 318 19.66 -11.25 -16.86
CA ASP A 318 21.10 -11.16 -17.12
C ASP A 318 21.98 -11.52 -15.91
N GLY A 319 21.39 -11.98 -14.81
CA GLY A 319 22.09 -12.39 -13.60
C GLY A 319 22.22 -11.30 -12.54
N ARG A 320 21.71 -10.07 -12.76
CA ARG A 320 21.77 -9.01 -11.76
C ARG A 320 20.95 -9.36 -10.52
N ILE A 321 21.36 -8.78 -9.38
CA ILE A 321 20.67 -8.94 -8.11
C ILE A 321 19.32 -8.22 -8.18
N LYS A 322 18.25 -9.00 -8.04
CA LYS A 322 16.86 -8.57 -7.86
C LYS A 322 16.15 -9.58 -6.93
N PRO A 323 15.20 -9.12 -6.06
CA PRO A 323 15.00 -7.72 -5.70
C PRO A 323 16.26 -7.11 -5.11
N GLU A 324 16.41 -5.77 -5.12
CA GLU A 324 17.57 -5.16 -4.50
C GLU A 324 17.51 -5.21 -2.96
N LEU A 325 16.30 -5.19 -2.38
CA LEU A 325 16.11 -5.39 -0.94
C LEU A 325 14.70 -5.96 -0.66
N VAL A 326 14.46 -6.37 0.58
CA VAL A 326 13.15 -6.74 1.07
C VAL A 326 12.67 -5.77 2.14
N ALA A 327 11.35 -5.61 2.24
CA ALA A 327 10.69 -4.88 3.32
C ALA A 327 9.51 -5.69 3.85
N PHE A 328 8.93 -5.29 4.98
CA PHE A 328 7.74 -5.93 5.51
C PHE A 328 6.61 -5.91 4.48
N GLY A 329 6.04 -7.06 4.22
CA GLY A 329 4.98 -7.22 3.23
C GLY A 329 4.24 -8.52 3.50
N ASP A 330 3.53 -8.60 4.65
CA ASP A 330 2.76 -9.78 5.04
C ASP A 330 1.67 -10.12 4.02
N ALA A 331 1.14 -9.08 3.37
CA ALA A 331 0.16 -9.21 2.30
C ALA A 331 0.76 -9.31 0.89
N GLY A 332 2.06 -9.23 0.75
CA GLY A 332 2.78 -9.33 -0.53
C GLY A 332 3.81 -8.22 -0.76
N SER A 333 4.47 -8.29 -1.90
CA SER A 333 5.53 -7.33 -2.27
C SER A 333 5.02 -5.91 -2.55
N SER A 334 3.71 -5.73 -2.73
CA SER A 334 3.08 -4.40 -2.85
C SER A 334 3.27 -3.55 -1.60
N ASP A 335 2.98 -4.10 -0.42
CA ASP A 335 3.17 -3.41 0.86
C ASP A 335 4.66 -3.09 1.06
N ALA A 336 5.54 -4.03 0.72
CA ALA A 336 6.98 -3.86 0.82
C ALA A 336 7.50 -2.70 -0.06
N SER A 337 7.03 -2.58 -1.30
CA SER A 337 7.41 -1.47 -2.19
C SER A 337 6.86 -0.13 -1.71
N ALA A 338 5.65 -0.11 -1.15
CA ALA A 338 5.07 1.09 -0.55
C ALA A 338 5.93 1.58 0.65
N LEU A 339 6.36 0.66 1.53
CA LEU A 339 7.26 1.00 2.63
C LEU A 339 8.65 1.44 2.14
N GLY A 340 9.15 0.83 1.07
CA GLY A 340 10.37 1.26 0.36
C GLY A 340 10.25 2.68 -0.19
N SER A 341 9.13 3.00 -0.83
CA SER A 341 8.81 4.34 -1.33
C SER A 341 8.73 5.37 -0.20
N GLY A 342 8.09 5.01 0.90
CA GLY A 342 8.02 5.85 2.09
C GLY A 342 9.39 6.12 2.71
N ALA A 343 10.26 5.10 2.79
CA ALA A 343 11.63 5.25 3.26
C ALA A 343 12.46 6.15 2.33
N ALA A 344 12.29 6.01 1.01
CA ALA A 344 12.95 6.87 0.02
C ALA A 344 12.58 8.34 0.21
N LEU A 345 11.29 8.66 0.43
CA LEU A 345 10.85 10.02 0.74
C LEU A 345 11.47 10.55 2.04
N LEU A 346 11.60 9.71 3.07
CA LEU A 346 12.24 10.15 4.33
C LEU A 346 13.73 10.43 4.15
N VAL A 347 14.44 9.63 3.35
CA VAL A 347 15.84 9.88 2.96
C VAL A 347 15.96 11.19 2.15
N GLN A 348 15.07 11.41 1.19
CA GLN A 348 15.01 12.65 0.42
C GLN A 348 14.72 13.87 1.31
N HIS A 349 13.79 13.74 2.27
CA HIS A 349 13.49 14.81 3.21
C HIS A 349 14.69 15.14 4.09
N ALA A 350 15.36 14.12 4.63
CA ALA A 350 16.57 14.29 5.43
C ALA A 350 17.69 15.01 4.66
N TYR A 351 17.92 14.61 3.40
CA TYR A 351 18.91 15.26 2.54
C TYR A 351 18.51 16.71 2.25
N ARG A 352 17.27 16.95 1.84
CA ARG A 352 16.76 18.28 1.54
C ARG A 352 16.89 19.22 2.74
N ALA A 353 16.61 18.73 3.94
CA ALA A 353 16.74 19.50 5.19
C ALA A 353 18.21 19.86 5.50
N SER A 354 19.16 18.99 5.15
CA SER A 354 20.59 19.21 5.41
C SER A 354 21.34 19.91 4.26
N GLN A 355 20.79 19.94 3.04
CA GLN A 355 21.45 20.43 1.83
C GLN A 355 20.73 21.64 1.19
N GLY A 356 20.22 22.56 2.01
CA GLY A 356 19.68 23.84 1.53
C GLY A 356 18.48 23.72 0.58
N GLY A 357 17.66 22.68 0.72
CA GLY A 357 16.45 22.52 -0.07
C GLY A 357 16.60 21.70 -1.36
N THR A 358 17.80 21.25 -1.72
CA THR A 358 18.05 20.42 -2.90
C THR A 358 17.67 18.95 -2.66
N LEU A 359 17.29 18.23 -3.71
CA LEU A 359 17.02 16.80 -3.63
C LEU A 359 18.28 15.98 -3.94
N PRO A 360 18.44 14.80 -3.33
CA PRO A 360 19.51 13.86 -3.68
C PRO A 360 19.21 13.21 -5.02
N THR A 361 20.25 12.70 -5.68
CA THR A 361 20.07 11.84 -6.85
C THR A 361 19.42 10.51 -6.46
N ALA A 362 18.68 9.88 -7.37
CA ALA A 362 18.10 8.56 -7.18
C ALA A 362 19.18 7.51 -6.81
N SER A 363 20.39 7.63 -7.38
CA SER A 363 21.54 6.77 -7.03
C SER A 363 21.97 6.93 -5.58
N LEU A 364 21.94 8.16 -5.02
CA LEU A 364 22.26 8.38 -3.60
C LEU A 364 21.17 7.80 -2.69
N VAL A 365 19.90 8.00 -3.03
CA VAL A 365 18.78 7.39 -2.27
C VAL A 365 18.92 5.87 -2.29
N LYS A 366 19.14 5.28 -3.45
CA LYS A 366 19.36 3.82 -3.62
C LYS A 366 20.57 3.35 -2.81
N ALA A 367 21.72 4.02 -2.92
CA ALA A 367 22.91 3.68 -2.13
C ALA A 367 22.65 3.73 -0.62
N ALA A 368 21.95 4.76 -0.13
CA ALA A 368 21.64 4.91 1.29
C ALA A 368 20.67 3.82 1.79
N LEU A 369 19.64 3.46 1.00
CA LEU A 369 18.70 2.40 1.34
C LEU A 369 19.40 1.03 1.39
N LEU A 370 20.23 0.70 0.40
CA LEU A 370 20.94 -0.58 0.32
C LEU A 370 22.08 -0.68 1.34
N ASN A 371 22.78 0.43 1.61
CA ASN A 371 23.80 0.46 2.65
C ASN A 371 23.21 0.34 4.07
N GLY A 372 22.05 0.96 4.31
CA GLY A 372 21.31 0.87 5.58
C GLY A 372 20.68 -0.50 5.80
N ALA A 373 20.40 -1.27 4.74
CA ALA A 373 19.69 -2.55 4.83
C ALA A 373 20.41 -3.53 5.76
N ARG A 374 19.60 -4.28 6.53
CA ARG A 374 20.08 -5.31 7.44
C ARG A 374 20.18 -6.64 6.69
N ASP A 375 21.33 -7.30 6.78
CA ASP A 375 21.53 -8.64 6.22
C ASP A 375 20.54 -9.65 6.84
N VAL A 376 19.80 -10.36 6.00
CA VAL A 376 18.81 -11.38 6.37
C VAL A 376 18.86 -12.54 5.36
N GLY A 377 18.45 -13.72 5.81
CA GLY A 377 18.51 -14.90 4.98
C GLY A 377 19.92 -15.46 4.88
N ARG A 378 20.47 -15.55 3.67
CA ARG A 378 21.85 -16.01 3.46
C ARG A 378 22.82 -14.88 3.73
N PRO A 379 24.01 -15.16 4.31
CA PRO A 379 24.99 -14.11 4.59
C PRO A 379 25.41 -13.33 3.36
N ALA A 380 25.53 -12.01 3.49
CA ALA A 380 25.82 -11.05 2.46
C ALA A 380 24.67 -10.92 1.45
N VAL A 381 24.96 -10.75 0.15
CA VAL A 381 23.89 -10.58 -0.87
C VAL A 381 23.38 -11.93 -1.36
N ASP A 382 22.09 -11.99 -1.70
CA ASP A 382 21.46 -13.16 -2.30
C ASP A 382 20.31 -12.78 -3.25
N TYR A 383 19.74 -13.76 -3.97
CA TYR A 383 18.64 -13.54 -4.92
C TYR A 383 17.24 -13.52 -4.27
N GLU A 384 17.13 -13.72 -2.97
CA GLU A 384 15.86 -13.70 -2.22
C GLU A 384 15.65 -12.37 -1.51
N SER A 385 16.66 -11.89 -0.79
CA SER A 385 16.66 -10.67 0.01
C SER A 385 17.45 -9.51 -0.60
N GLY A 386 18.18 -9.74 -1.69
CA GLY A 386 19.07 -8.74 -2.29
C GLY A 386 20.19 -8.32 -1.36
N PHE A 387 20.25 -7.03 -1.03
CA PHE A 387 21.20 -6.45 -0.07
C PHE A 387 20.69 -6.51 1.39
N GLY A 388 19.53 -7.14 1.62
CA GLY A 388 18.96 -7.36 2.94
C GLY A 388 17.61 -6.65 3.16
N GLN A 389 17.18 -6.62 4.42
CA GLN A 389 15.92 -6.00 4.83
C GLN A 389 16.08 -4.49 5.03
N LEU A 390 15.14 -3.72 4.51
CA LEU A 390 15.04 -2.27 4.66
C LEU A 390 15.17 -1.83 6.13
N ASP A 391 16.05 -0.89 6.39
CA ASP A 391 16.17 -0.15 7.64
C ASP A 391 16.13 1.35 7.36
N ALA A 392 14.96 1.94 7.52
CA ALA A 392 14.75 3.35 7.23
C ALA A 392 15.55 4.27 8.19
N LEU A 393 15.76 3.86 9.45
CA LEU A 393 16.50 4.65 10.42
C LEU A 393 17.98 4.77 10.02
N LYS A 394 18.62 3.67 9.65
CA LYS A 394 20.01 3.69 9.19
C LYS A 394 20.16 4.46 7.88
N SER A 395 19.21 4.27 6.96
CA SER A 395 19.22 4.99 5.68
C SER A 395 19.11 6.52 5.87
N VAL A 396 18.22 6.98 6.75
CA VAL A 396 18.08 8.40 7.10
C VAL A 396 19.35 8.91 7.79
N ARG A 397 19.91 8.17 8.74
CA ARG A 397 21.16 8.50 9.42
C ARG A 397 22.34 8.58 8.46
N THR A 398 22.39 7.76 7.43
CA THR A 398 23.45 7.84 6.40
C THR A 398 23.52 9.25 5.81
N VAL A 399 22.38 9.87 5.58
CA VAL A 399 22.31 11.23 5.04
C VAL A 399 22.52 12.30 6.10
N LEU A 400 21.85 12.20 7.24
CA LEU A 400 21.97 13.21 8.33
C LEU A 400 23.39 13.31 8.89
N ASP A 401 24.10 12.18 8.98
CA ASP A 401 25.46 12.11 9.50
C ASP A 401 26.51 12.37 8.39
N GLY A 402 26.11 12.69 7.16
CA GLY A 402 27.00 12.96 6.05
C GLY A 402 27.86 11.74 5.63
N ARG A 403 27.37 10.53 5.90
CA ARG A 403 28.06 9.26 5.59
C ARG A 403 27.86 8.84 4.13
N TYR A 404 28.09 9.78 3.23
CA TYR A 404 28.04 9.55 1.78
C TYR A 404 29.09 10.39 1.04
N ARG A 405 29.39 9.98 -0.18
CA ARG A 405 30.24 10.70 -1.13
C ARG A 405 29.60 10.64 -2.51
N ALA A 406 29.94 11.59 -3.33
CA ALA A 406 29.61 11.58 -4.75
C ALA A 406 30.87 11.83 -5.58
N GLY A 407 30.90 11.28 -6.77
CA GLY A 407 32.04 11.43 -7.68
C GLY A 407 31.68 11.13 -9.11
N THR A 408 32.69 11.23 -9.98
CA THR A 408 32.54 10.95 -11.42
C THR A 408 33.87 10.33 -11.91
N VAL A 409 33.75 9.24 -12.66
CA VAL A 409 34.93 8.55 -13.24
C VAL A 409 34.69 8.27 -14.72
N GLY A 410 35.76 8.45 -15.52
CA GLY A 410 35.81 7.99 -16.91
C GLY A 410 36.48 6.63 -17.04
N GLN A 411 36.62 6.15 -18.27
CA GLN A 411 37.28 4.90 -18.60
C GLN A 411 38.69 4.82 -17.98
N GLY A 412 38.93 3.82 -17.15
CA GLY A 412 40.23 3.58 -16.48
C GLY A 412 40.58 4.57 -15.38
N GLN A 413 39.77 5.59 -15.11
CA GLN A 413 40.00 6.56 -14.04
C GLN A 413 39.54 5.97 -12.69
N GLU A 414 40.17 6.41 -11.61
CA GLU A 414 39.86 6.02 -10.23
C GLU A 414 39.67 7.27 -9.38
N GLN A 415 38.69 7.20 -8.47
CA GLN A 415 38.48 8.19 -7.42
C GLN A 415 38.60 7.51 -6.05
N ILE A 416 39.34 8.15 -5.12
CA ILE A 416 39.66 7.58 -3.82
C ILE A 416 39.13 8.50 -2.73
N PHE A 417 38.41 7.91 -1.76
CA PHE A 417 37.98 8.58 -0.55
C PHE A 417 38.58 7.90 0.67
N THR A 418 39.04 8.68 1.64
CA THR A 418 39.61 8.14 2.89
C THR A 418 38.53 8.10 3.98
N LEU A 419 38.59 7.03 4.77
CA LEU A 419 37.68 6.83 5.91
C LEU A 419 38.45 6.31 7.12
N SER A 420 38.33 6.98 8.26
CA SER A 420 38.86 6.50 9.52
C SER A 420 37.90 5.54 10.20
N VAL A 421 38.36 4.35 10.56
CA VAL A 421 37.59 3.33 11.27
C VAL A 421 38.14 3.22 12.70
N PRO A 422 37.33 3.51 13.73
CA PRO A 422 37.74 3.41 15.13
C PRO A 422 38.01 1.98 15.58
N ALA A 423 38.82 1.85 16.64
CA ALA A 423 39.02 0.56 17.30
C ALA A 423 37.70 0.00 17.89
N GLY A 424 37.53 -1.30 17.83
CA GLY A 424 36.36 -1.99 18.34
C GLY A 424 35.12 -1.92 17.44
N SER A 425 35.22 -1.30 16.25
CA SER A 425 34.14 -1.31 15.27
C SER A 425 33.71 -2.73 14.92
N GLN A 426 32.41 -2.98 14.84
CA GLN A 426 31.85 -4.31 14.57
C GLN A 426 31.76 -4.61 13.08
N GLN A 427 31.51 -3.58 12.26
CA GLN A 427 31.42 -3.73 10.82
C GLN A 427 31.73 -2.40 10.12
N LEU A 428 32.39 -2.49 8.97
CA LEU A 428 32.41 -1.46 7.95
C LEU A 428 31.60 -1.94 6.75
N LYS A 429 30.62 -1.14 6.30
CA LYS A 429 29.81 -1.38 5.12
C LYS A 429 29.92 -0.20 4.18
N VAL A 430 30.13 -0.47 2.89
CA VAL A 430 30.24 0.54 1.84
C VAL A 430 29.46 0.07 0.63
N THR A 431 28.62 0.94 0.08
CA THR A 431 27.79 0.67 -1.11
C THR A 431 27.97 1.80 -2.11
N VAL A 432 28.34 1.49 -3.35
CA VAL A 432 28.32 2.40 -4.48
C VAL A 432 27.12 2.09 -5.38
N ALA A 433 26.46 3.12 -5.90
CA ALA A 433 25.39 3.00 -6.89
C ALA A 433 25.49 4.12 -7.92
N TRP A 434 25.10 3.84 -9.14
CA TRP A 434 25.07 4.84 -10.21
C TRP A 434 23.84 4.70 -11.09
N THR A 435 23.42 5.82 -11.66
CA THR A 435 22.38 5.85 -12.69
C THR A 435 23.05 5.55 -14.03
N ASP A 436 22.93 4.30 -14.44
CA ASP A 436 23.57 3.79 -15.64
C ASP A 436 22.77 4.15 -16.89
N PRO A 437 23.40 4.46 -18.05
CA PRO A 437 22.66 4.62 -19.30
C PRO A 437 21.78 3.42 -19.63
N GLU A 438 20.67 3.66 -20.28
CA GLU A 438 19.80 2.57 -20.77
C GLU A 438 20.52 1.72 -21.83
N ALA A 439 20.40 0.41 -21.71
CA ALA A 439 20.84 -0.52 -22.74
C ALA A 439 19.81 -0.59 -23.90
N ALA A 440 20.19 -1.21 -25.00
CA ALA A 440 19.25 -1.55 -26.05
C ALA A 440 18.21 -2.55 -25.51
N ALA A 441 16.97 -2.44 -25.96
CA ALA A 441 15.95 -3.42 -25.63
C ALA A 441 16.38 -4.82 -26.03
N ASN A 442 16.13 -5.79 -25.17
CA ASN A 442 16.54 -7.19 -25.29
C ASN A 442 18.09 -7.41 -25.34
N ALA A 443 18.85 -6.44 -24.85
CA ALA A 443 20.29 -6.63 -24.68
C ALA A 443 20.57 -7.83 -23.77
N PRO A 444 21.56 -8.67 -24.06
CA PRO A 444 21.88 -9.84 -23.24
C PRO A 444 22.41 -9.46 -21.85
N GLN A 445 22.94 -8.25 -21.71
CA GLN A 445 23.37 -7.63 -20.46
C GLN A 445 22.89 -6.17 -20.47
N ALA A 446 22.24 -5.75 -19.39
CA ALA A 446 21.71 -4.38 -19.31
C ALA A 446 22.75 -3.35 -18.89
N LEU A 447 23.80 -3.73 -18.16
CA LEU A 447 24.84 -2.83 -17.72
C LEU A 447 25.58 -2.23 -18.91
N VAL A 448 25.69 -0.89 -18.96
CA VAL A 448 26.39 -0.14 -20.01
C VAL A 448 27.69 0.42 -19.49
N ASN A 449 27.66 1.20 -18.42
CA ASN A 449 28.87 1.68 -17.73
C ASN A 449 29.12 0.84 -16.50
N ASP A 450 30.30 0.30 -16.40
CA ASP A 450 30.76 -0.63 -15.36
C ASP A 450 31.76 0.08 -14.47
N LEU A 451 31.44 0.20 -13.18
CA LEU A 451 32.29 0.76 -12.13
C LEU A 451 32.65 -0.30 -11.11
N ASP A 452 33.95 -0.38 -10.74
CA ASP A 452 34.45 -1.27 -9.70
C ASP A 452 34.62 -0.53 -8.36
N LEU A 453 34.04 -1.09 -7.28
CA LEU A 453 34.32 -0.70 -5.90
C LEU A 453 35.39 -1.62 -5.31
N SER A 454 36.42 -1.05 -4.69
CA SER A 454 37.33 -1.79 -3.83
C SER A 454 37.68 -1.00 -2.58
N ILE A 455 37.99 -1.71 -1.49
CA ILE A 455 38.41 -1.09 -0.24
C ILE A 455 39.82 -1.59 0.12
N LEU A 456 40.75 -0.65 0.27
CA LEU A 456 42.07 -0.92 0.79
C LEU A 456 42.16 -0.58 2.27
N GLY A 457 42.50 -1.56 3.08
CA GLY A 457 42.66 -1.43 4.54
C GLY A 457 43.99 -0.90 4.99
N PRO A 458 44.13 -0.60 6.27
CA PRO A 458 45.39 -0.11 6.86
C PRO A 458 46.52 -1.15 6.85
N ASP A 459 46.18 -2.41 6.73
CA ASP A 459 47.10 -3.58 6.63
C ASP A 459 47.41 -3.95 5.20
N ALA A 460 47.08 -3.12 4.21
CA ALA A 460 47.18 -3.35 2.78
C ALA A 460 46.29 -4.47 2.23
N SER A 461 45.40 -5.05 3.01
CA SER A 461 44.40 -5.97 2.49
C SER A 461 43.38 -5.23 1.61
N THR A 462 42.93 -5.90 0.55
CA THR A 462 41.96 -5.37 -0.38
C THR A 462 40.70 -6.21 -0.35
N TRP A 463 39.53 -5.56 -0.18
CA TRP A 463 38.21 -6.20 -0.24
C TRP A 463 37.48 -5.77 -1.52
N LEU A 464 37.03 -6.76 -2.27
CA LEU A 464 36.19 -6.61 -3.45
C LEU A 464 34.73 -6.73 -3.06
N PRO A 465 33.78 -6.31 -3.92
CA PRO A 465 32.36 -6.42 -3.64
C PRO A 465 31.89 -7.87 -3.59
N TRP A 466 30.69 -8.05 -3.06
CA TRP A 466 30.00 -9.33 -3.09
C TRP A 466 29.35 -9.55 -4.45
N ALA A 467 29.63 -10.69 -5.09
CA ALA A 467 29.00 -11.09 -6.34
C ALA A 467 28.47 -12.52 -6.27
N LEU A 468 27.36 -12.77 -6.97
CA LEU A 468 26.64 -14.05 -6.98
C LEU A 468 27.00 -14.88 -8.22
N SER A 469 26.78 -16.18 -8.13
CA SER A 469 26.82 -17.06 -9.30
C SER A 469 25.58 -16.83 -10.16
N THR A 470 25.76 -16.68 -11.46
CA THR A 470 24.68 -16.46 -12.45
C THR A 470 24.40 -17.69 -13.30
N TYR A 471 25.11 -18.79 -13.04
CA TYR A 471 24.93 -20.01 -13.80
C TYR A 471 23.51 -20.56 -13.61
N PRO A 472 22.75 -20.88 -14.68
CA PRO A 472 21.32 -21.19 -14.60
C PRO A 472 21.07 -22.62 -14.07
N ASN A 473 21.35 -22.80 -12.80
CA ASN A 473 21.12 -24.03 -12.04
C ASN A 473 20.84 -23.67 -10.59
N LEU A 474 19.84 -24.29 -9.95
CA LEU A 474 19.40 -23.97 -8.60
C LEU A 474 20.52 -24.06 -7.57
N ASP A 475 21.35 -25.11 -7.61
CA ASP A 475 22.47 -25.26 -6.68
C ASP A 475 23.52 -24.14 -6.85
N SER A 476 23.71 -23.68 -8.07
CA SER A 476 24.63 -22.60 -8.40
C SER A 476 24.12 -21.24 -7.93
N LEU A 477 22.86 -20.96 -8.17
CA LEU A 477 22.18 -19.74 -7.72
C LEU A 477 22.03 -19.68 -6.19
N ALA A 478 21.99 -20.85 -5.55
CA ALA A 478 21.94 -20.98 -4.09
C ALA A 478 23.28 -20.83 -3.38
N ARG A 479 24.40 -20.75 -4.10
CA ARG A 479 25.73 -20.59 -3.49
C ARG A 479 25.86 -19.26 -2.79
N PRO A 480 26.58 -19.22 -1.65
CA PRO A 480 26.92 -17.97 -0.99
C PRO A 480 27.66 -17.00 -1.91
N ALA A 481 27.40 -15.71 -1.73
CA ALA A 481 28.12 -14.64 -2.40
C ALA A 481 29.65 -14.77 -2.19
N ARG A 482 30.41 -14.35 -3.18
CA ARG A 482 31.88 -14.34 -3.14
C ARG A 482 32.44 -12.97 -3.45
N ARG A 483 33.60 -12.66 -2.89
CA ARG A 483 34.30 -11.42 -3.18
C ARG A 483 35.00 -11.52 -4.51
N ARG A 484 34.55 -10.70 -5.44
CA ARG A 484 35.14 -10.56 -6.78
C ARG A 484 34.62 -9.29 -7.42
N ALA A 485 35.26 -8.83 -8.52
CA ALA A 485 34.70 -7.78 -9.36
C ALA A 485 33.29 -8.17 -9.85
N ASP A 486 32.40 -7.22 -9.88
CA ASP A 486 31.00 -7.39 -10.32
C ASP A 486 30.79 -6.58 -11.60
N HIS A 487 30.65 -7.26 -12.71
CA HIS A 487 30.47 -6.65 -14.03
C HIS A 487 29.03 -6.77 -14.55
N LEU A 488 28.07 -6.88 -13.63
CA LEU A 488 26.64 -7.05 -13.97
C LEU A 488 25.75 -5.97 -13.36
N ASN A 489 26.02 -5.59 -12.11
CA ASN A 489 25.17 -4.71 -11.34
C ASN A 489 25.64 -3.26 -11.43
N ASN A 490 24.70 -2.31 -11.42
CA ASN A 490 24.99 -0.88 -11.23
C ASN A 490 24.95 -0.49 -9.73
N VAL A 491 25.19 -1.47 -8.87
CA VAL A 491 25.33 -1.34 -7.41
C VAL A 491 26.35 -2.35 -6.95
N GLU A 492 27.34 -1.91 -6.17
CA GLU A 492 28.29 -2.81 -5.54
C GLU A 492 28.40 -2.55 -4.03
N GLN A 493 28.59 -3.60 -3.25
CA GLN A 493 28.70 -3.50 -1.80
C GLN A 493 29.86 -4.32 -1.26
N VAL A 494 30.62 -3.69 -0.36
CA VAL A 494 31.67 -4.33 0.43
C VAL A 494 31.28 -4.26 1.91
N THR A 495 31.34 -5.39 2.63
CA THR A 495 31.21 -5.42 4.09
C THR A 495 32.46 -6.00 4.71
N ILE A 496 32.99 -5.46 5.80
CA ILE A 496 34.15 -5.96 6.52
C ILE A 496 33.70 -6.15 7.97
N SER A 497 33.69 -7.40 8.45
CA SER A 497 33.38 -7.70 9.84
C SER A 497 34.63 -7.51 10.71
N LEU A 498 34.44 -6.92 11.90
CA LEU A 498 35.49 -6.61 12.88
C LEU A 498 36.68 -5.92 12.23
N PRO A 499 36.50 -4.78 11.52
CA PRO A 499 37.56 -4.11 10.81
C PRO A 499 38.66 -3.65 11.75
N THR A 500 39.92 -3.80 11.35
CA THR A 500 41.05 -3.24 12.07
C THR A 500 40.94 -1.71 12.13
N ALA A 501 41.30 -1.10 13.27
CA ALA A 501 41.36 0.34 13.40
C ALA A 501 42.38 0.95 12.45
N GLY A 502 42.01 2.06 11.81
CA GLY A 502 42.93 2.75 10.91
C GLY A 502 42.25 3.45 9.75
N THR A 503 43.01 3.89 8.79
CA THR A 503 42.51 4.60 7.62
C THR A 503 42.30 3.62 6.46
N TYR A 504 41.09 3.61 5.96
CA TYR A 504 40.66 2.84 4.78
C TYR A 504 40.59 3.76 3.56
N GLN A 505 40.88 3.23 2.39
CA GLN A 505 40.65 3.90 1.11
C GLN A 505 39.50 3.23 0.40
N LEU A 506 38.43 4.01 0.16
CA LEU A 506 37.30 3.60 -0.65
C LEU A 506 37.60 4.02 -2.09
N ARG A 507 37.75 3.05 -2.98
CA ARG A 507 38.18 3.27 -4.36
C ARG A 507 37.07 2.92 -5.31
N VAL A 508 36.71 3.87 -6.20
CA VAL A 508 35.76 3.66 -7.29
C VAL A 508 36.47 3.88 -8.60
N ARG A 509 36.51 2.86 -9.45
CA ARG A 509 37.19 2.86 -10.74
C ARG A 509 36.20 2.68 -11.87
N GLY A 510 36.35 3.42 -12.96
CA GLY A 510 35.65 3.16 -14.21
C GLY A 510 36.30 2.00 -14.95
N TYR A 511 35.73 0.80 -14.83
CA TYR A 511 36.27 -0.41 -15.50
C TYR A 511 35.93 -0.38 -16.98
N ALA A 512 34.66 -0.21 -17.33
CA ALA A 512 34.23 -0.05 -18.71
C ALA A 512 33.17 1.09 -18.77
N VAL A 513 33.56 2.26 -19.26
CA VAL A 513 32.72 3.45 -19.31
C VAL A 513 32.62 3.95 -20.75
N PRO A 514 31.92 3.21 -21.64
CA PRO A 514 31.77 3.58 -23.05
C PRO A 514 30.89 4.81 -23.25
N SER A 515 30.02 5.11 -22.28
CA SER A 515 29.13 6.28 -22.33
C SER A 515 29.39 7.13 -21.09
N GLY A 516 30.46 7.91 -21.13
CA GLY A 516 30.87 8.59 -19.92
C GLY A 516 31.35 10.00 -20.08
N PRO A 517 31.79 10.60 -18.98
CA PRO A 517 32.09 10.01 -17.65
C PRO A 517 30.83 9.65 -16.85
N GLN A 518 30.93 8.66 -15.96
CA GLN A 518 29.85 8.13 -15.14
C GLN A 518 29.89 8.74 -13.73
N ALA A 519 28.81 9.43 -13.37
CA ALA A 519 28.60 9.90 -12.00
C ALA A 519 28.11 8.76 -11.11
N PHE A 520 28.54 8.75 -9.85
CA PHE A 520 28.16 7.74 -8.85
C PHE A 520 27.88 8.36 -7.48
N SER A 521 27.18 7.61 -6.66
CA SER A 521 26.94 7.90 -5.24
C SER A 521 27.46 6.74 -4.39
N LEU A 522 28.17 7.04 -3.31
CA LEU A 522 28.71 6.08 -2.37
C LEU A 522 28.17 6.38 -0.97
N ALA A 523 27.61 5.38 -0.33
CA ALA A 523 27.18 5.42 1.07
C ALA A 523 28.05 4.49 1.91
N TYR A 524 28.32 4.85 3.18
CA TYR A 524 29.09 4.02 4.07
C TYR A 524 28.55 4.07 5.51
N GLU A 525 28.81 3.00 6.25
CA GLU A 525 28.50 2.90 7.69
C GLU A 525 29.64 2.20 8.42
N VAL A 526 30.03 2.76 9.57
CA VAL A 526 30.91 2.10 10.54
C VAL A 526 30.07 1.79 11.77
N ILE A 527 29.81 0.51 12.02
CA ILE A 527 28.97 0.06 13.13
C ILE A 527 29.82 -0.07 14.38
N ALA A 528 29.56 0.80 15.37
CA ALA A 528 30.15 0.70 16.70
C ALA A 528 29.41 -0.35 17.57
N PRO A 529 30.07 -0.95 18.59
CA PRO A 529 29.37 -1.81 19.54
C PRO A 529 28.35 -1.00 20.35
N GLY A 530 27.19 -1.62 20.59
CA GLY A 530 26.13 -0.95 21.34
C GLY A 530 24.79 -1.65 21.29
N PHE A 531 23.85 -1.10 22.03
CA PHE A 531 22.44 -1.51 22.07
C PHE A 531 21.54 -0.27 21.94
N GLU A 532 20.51 -0.34 21.12
CA GLU A 532 19.54 0.73 20.92
C GLU A 532 18.12 0.20 20.86
N TRP A 533 17.23 0.68 21.73
CA TRP A 533 15.81 0.37 21.68
C TRP A 533 15.13 1.05 20.47
N LEU A 534 14.36 0.28 19.74
CA LEU A 534 13.54 0.73 18.61
C LEU A 534 12.05 0.71 18.97
N THR A 535 11.58 -0.35 19.62
CA THR A 535 10.20 -0.56 20.08
C THR A 535 10.22 -1.25 21.44
N PRO A 536 9.41 -0.79 22.44
CA PRO A 536 8.42 0.28 22.40
C PRO A 536 9.03 1.67 22.32
N SER A 537 8.25 2.62 21.87
CA SER A 537 8.65 4.03 21.76
C SER A 537 7.69 4.96 22.50
N ALA A 538 8.13 6.18 22.74
CA ALA A 538 7.33 7.16 23.45
C ALA A 538 6.04 7.60 22.73
N ILE A 539 5.92 7.33 21.42
CA ILE A 539 4.81 7.82 20.58
C ILE A 539 3.71 6.78 20.32
N ARG A 540 3.93 5.52 20.72
CA ARG A 540 2.97 4.43 20.52
C ARG A 540 2.69 3.72 21.83
N ASN A 541 1.43 3.30 21.99
CA ASN A 541 1.05 2.48 23.11
C ASN A 541 1.45 1.02 22.89
N VAL A 542 1.79 0.35 24.00
CA VAL A 542 1.71 -1.10 24.07
C VAL A 542 0.32 -1.45 24.61
N ARG A 543 -0.39 -2.36 23.95
CA ARG A 543 -1.74 -2.73 24.36
C ARG A 543 -1.70 -3.67 25.56
N PRO A 544 -2.36 -3.33 26.68
CA PRO A 544 -2.44 -4.19 27.86
C PRO A 544 -3.06 -5.55 27.52
N GLY A 545 -2.47 -6.62 28.08
CA GLY A 545 -2.95 -8.00 27.91
C GLY A 545 -2.72 -8.60 26.52
N GLN A 546 -1.98 -7.93 25.64
CA GLN A 546 -1.64 -8.44 24.31
C GLN A 546 -0.15 -8.67 24.15
N ALA A 547 0.22 -9.54 23.21
CA ALA A 547 1.60 -9.72 22.81
C ALA A 547 2.10 -8.48 22.08
N ALA A 548 3.25 -7.95 22.50
CA ALA A 548 3.93 -6.84 21.90
C ALA A 548 5.28 -7.29 21.34
N GLN A 549 5.58 -6.91 20.09
CA GLN A 549 6.89 -7.16 19.52
C GLN A 549 7.85 -6.08 19.97
N LEU A 550 8.81 -6.46 20.79
CA LEU A 550 9.92 -5.61 21.19
C LEU A 550 11.01 -5.71 20.13
N ARG A 551 11.65 -4.57 19.79
CA ARG A 551 12.72 -4.51 18.79
C ARG A 551 13.85 -3.61 19.27
N TRP A 552 15.07 -4.00 18.91
CA TRP A 552 16.29 -3.23 19.22
C TRP A 552 17.35 -3.49 18.16
N GLU A 553 18.31 -2.60 18.06
CA GLU A 553 19.58 -2.86 17.40
C GLU A 553 20.62 -3.28 18.44
N TYR A 554 21.39 -4.28 18.08
CA TYR A 554 22.51 -4.75 18.90
C TYR A 554 23.71 -5.07 18.00
N ALA A 555 24.84 -4.51 18.38
CA ALA A 555 26.13 -4.80 17.79
C ALA A 555 27.12 -5.13 18.93
N GLY A 556 27.43 -6.40 19.12
CA GLY A 556 28.32 -6.89 20.17
C GLY A 556 28.43 -8.40 20.15
N ALA A 557 29.36 -8.94 20.94
CA ALA A 557 29.66 -10.36 20.99
C ALA A 557 28.85 -11.16 22.02
N ALA A 558 28.11 -10.49 22.94
CA ALA A 558 27.31 -11.20 23.94
C ALA A 558 26.12 -11.91 23.31
N THR A 559 25.92 -13.16 23.68
CA THR A 559 24.81 -14.02 23.24
C THR A 559 23.75 -14.21 24.32
N THR A 560 23.91 -13.56 25.49
CA THR A 560 22.97 -13.64 26.61
C THR A 560 22.72 -12.26 27.19
N ALA A 561 21.43 -11.96 27.45
CA ALA A 561 20.96 -10.74 28.09
C ALA A 561 19.75 -11.04 28.98
N ARG A 562 19.43 -10.14 29.91
CA ARG A 562 18.21 -10.19 30.71
C ARG A 562 17.28 -9.06 30.33
N LEU A 563 16.01 -9.36 30.12
CA LEU A 563 14.98 -8.41 29.78
C LEU A 563 14.05 -8.20 30.96
N GLU A 564 13.78 -6.94 31.30
CA GLU A 564 12.99 -6.54 32.45
C GLU A 564 12.07 -5.38 32.11
N TYR A 565 10.95 -5.22 32.86
CA TYR A 565 10.09 -4.07 32.79
C TYR A 565 9.80 -3.48 34.14
N ARG A 566 9.39 -2.22 34.21
CA ARG A 566 8.84 -1.59 35.41
C ARG A 566 7.77 -0.56 35.06
N PRO A 567 6.66 -0.49 35.80
CA PRO A 567 5.78 0.65 35.80
C PRO A 567 6.47 1.89 36.38
N ILE A 568 6.20 3.06 35.81
CA ILE A 568 6.70 4.33 36.37
C ILE A 568 6.14 4.55 37.79
N GLY A 569 6.96 5.07 38.68
CA GLY A 569 6.63 5.20 40.11
C GLY A 569 6.93 3.97 40.94
N ARG A 570 7.38 2.86 40.33
CA ARG A 570 7.88 1.69 41.04
C ARG A 570 9.40 1.63 40.97
N ALA A 571 10.06 1.28 42.08
CA ALA A 571 11.51 1.18 42.13
C ALA A 571 12.05 -0.13 41.54
N THR A 572 11.29 -1.23 41.69
CA THR A 572 11.73 -2.57 41.34
C THR A 572 11.45 -2.93 39.87
N TRP A 573 12.46 -3.50 39.22
CA TRP A 573 12.34 -4.12 37.91
C TRP A 573 11.79 -5.54 38.05
N ARG A 574 10.90 -5.92 37.17
CA ARG A 574 10.33 -7.26 37.05
C ARG A 574 10.93 -7.97 35.85
N THR A 575 11.47 -9.15 36.05
CA THR A 575 12.07 -9.94 34.98
C THR A 575 11.01 -10.42 34.00
N ILE A 576 11.20 -10.16 32.71
CA ILE A 576 10.43 -10.73 31.59
C ILE A 576 11.07 -12.07 31.19
N THR A 577 12.37 -12.07 30.94
CA THR A 577 13.17 -13.27 30.72
C THR A 577 14.58 -13.07 31.27
N ALA A 578 15.12 -14.15 31.90
CA ALA A 578 16.47 -14.12 32.44
C ALA A 578 17.54 -14.44 31.40
N SER A 579 17.16 -15.03 30.29
CA SER A 579 18.07 -15.40 29.19
C SER A 579 17.43 -15.04 27.85
N LEU A 580 18.06 -14.13 27.16
CA LEU A 580 17.68 -13.64 25.83
C LEU A 580 18.95 -13.51 25.00
N ASP A 581 18.93 -13.99 23.77
CA ASP A 581 19.99 -13.68 22.81
C ASP A 581 19.74 -12.28 22.20
N PRO A 582 20.56 -11.26 22.53
CA PRO A 582 20.34 -9.92 22.03
C PRO A 582 20.59 -9.79 20.51
N THR A 583 21.28 -10.75 19.89
CA THR A 583 21.54 -10.76 18.43
C THR A 583 20.27 -11.05 17.62
N LEU A 584 19.23 -11.63 18.23
CA LEU A 584 17.91 -11.83 17.60
C LEU A 584 17.18 -10.54 17.32
N ARG A 585 17.51 -9.44 18.04
CA ARG A 585 16.98 -8.09 17.86
C ARG A 585 15.46 -7.94 18.01
N THR A 586 14.77 -8.99 18.41
CA THR A 586 13.32 -9.01 18.60
C THR A 586 12.93 -9.96 19.71
N TYR A 587 11.82 -9.66 20.39
CA TYR A 587 11.24 -10.52 21.43
C TYR A 587 9.74 -10.28 21.55
N SER A 588 8.95 -11.33 21.58
CA SER A 588 7.51 -11.25 21.82
C SER A 588 7.23 -11.21 23.32
N TRP A 589 6.70 -10.10 23.79
CA TRP A 589 6.40 -9.86 25.21
C TRP A 589 4.90 -9.86 25.45
N ALA A 590 4.43 -10.72 26.36
CA ALA A 590 3.07 -10.65 26.88
C ALA A 590 2.97 -9.48 27.88
N ALA A 591 2.47 -8.34 27.41
CA ALA A 591 2.35 -7.14 28.24
C ALA A 591 1.29 -7.34 29.34
N PRO A 592 1.51 -6.85 30.58
CA PRO A 592 0.53 -6.93 31.65
C PRO A 592 -0.78 -6.22 31.29
N ASP A 593 -1.91 -6.76 31.76
CA ASP A 593 -3.23 -6.12 31.56
C ASP A 593 -3.44 -4.99 32.60
N THR A 594 -2.66 -3.93 32.47
CA THR A 594 -2.74 -2.74 33.34
C THR A 594 -2.57 -1.48 32.49
N THR A 595 -3.26 -0.40 32.84
CA THR A 595 -3.03 0.93 32.26
C THR A 595 -2.02 1.69 33.09
N THR A 596 -0.85 2.00 32.52
CA THR A 596 0.23 2.70 33.23
C THR A 596 1.28 3.23 32.24
N LEU A 597 2.16 4.11 32.71
CA LEU A 597 3.44 4.35 32.03
C LEU A 597 4.45 3.30 32.46
N ALA A 598 5.30 2.86 31.54
CA ALA A 598 6.30 1.83 31.81
C ALA A 598 7.61 2.07 31.05
N GLN A 599 8.64 1.38 31.50
CA GLN A 599 9.94 1.28 30.83
C GLN A 599 10.35 -0.18 30.71
N LEU A 600 11.12 -0.48 29.69
CA LEU A 600 11.88 -1.73 29.56
C LEU A 600 13.35 -1.50 29.85
N ARG A 601 14.04 -2.56 30.23
CA ARG A 601 15.49 -2.57 30.40
C ARG A 601 16.04 -3.89 29.86
N CYS A 602 17.05 -3.77 28.98
CA CYS A 602 17.86 -4.91 28.58
C CYS A 602 19.21 -4.81 29.28
N VAL A 603 19.64 -5.87 29.95
CA VAL A 603 20.92 -5.95 30.64
C VAL A 603 21.80 -6.94 29.90
N VAL A 604 22.88 -6.42 29.31
CA VAL A 604 23.89 -7.21 28.58
C VAL A 604 25.20 -7.14 29.36
N GLY A 605 25.62 -8.24 29.94
CA GLY A 605 26.74 -8.25 30.89
C GLY A 605 26.43 -7.33 32.08
N ASN A 606 27.28 -6.31 32.30
CA ASN A 606 27.11 -5.32 33.35
C ASN A 606 26.44 -4.02 32.87
N GLN A 607 26.10 -3.91 31.59
CA GLN A 607 25.48 -2.72 31.01
C GLN A 607 23.96 -2.85 30.96
N ALA A 608 23.26 -1.80 31.38
CA ALA A 608 21.80 -1.72 31.38
C ALA A 608 21.31 -0.66 30.39
N TYR A 609 20.51 -1.07 29.43
CA TYR A 609 19.96 -0.21 28.40
C TYR A 609 18.46 -0.02 28.63
N VAL A 610 18.05 1.18 29.01
CA VAL A 610 16.65 1.50 29.35
C VAL A 610 15.95 2.08 28.14
N SER A 611 14.72 1.62 27.88
CA SER A 611 13.89 2.15 26.81
C SER A 611 13.34 3.54 27.14
N ASP A 612 12.71 4.18 26.17
CA ASP A 612 11.81 5.29 26.44
C ASP A 612 10.73 4.88 27.44
N THR A 613 10.17 5.89 28.10
CA THR A 613 8.90 5.73 28.81
C THR A 613 7.78 5.66 27.77
N PHE A 614 7.03 4.58 27.78
CA PHE A 614 5.89 4.34 26.89
C PHE A 614 4.61 4.12 27.69
N ALA A 615 3.46 4.24 27.05
CA ALA A 615 2.18 3.96 27.66
C ALA A 615 1.75 2.50 27.43
N LEU A 616 1.41 1.79 28.51
CA LEU A 616 0.55 0.62 28.47
C LEU A 616 -0.89 1.13 28.57
N ALA A 617 -1.59 1.24 27.45
CA ALA A 617 -2.94 1.77 27.42
C ALA A 617 -3.71 1.28 26.19
N ARG A 618 -5.02 1.16 26.35
CA ARG A 618 -5.91 0.89 25.21
C ARG A 618 -6.33 2.21 24.59
N PRO A 619 -6.32 2.34 23.25
CA PRO A 619 -6.91 3.50 22.58
C PRO A 619 -8.38 3.66 22.96
N LEU A 620 -8.80 4.90 23.19
CA LEU A 620 -10.17 5.17 23.62
C LEU A 620 -11.10 5.33 22.43
N PRO A 621 -12.25 4.61 22.37
CA PRO A 621 -13.28 4.87 21.38
C PRO A 621 -14.02 6.17 21.72
N LEU A 622 -13.99 7.14 20.81
CA LEU A 622 -14.85 8.31 20.90
C LEU A 622 -16.25 7.95 20.41
N ARG A 623 -17.28 8.36 21.17
CA ARG A 623 -18.69 8.14 20.87
C ARG A 623 -19.41 9.46 20.76
N VAL A 624 -20.36 9.54 19.85
CA VAL A 624 -21.26 10.68 19.73
C VAL A 624 -22.48 10.44 20.60
N GLY A 625 -22.67 11.29 21.59
CA GLY A 625 -23.78 11.23 22.51
C GLY A 625 -25.05 11.85 21.93
N TYR A 626 -24.94 13.03 21.34
CA TYR A 626 -26.01 13.67 20.56
C TYR A 626 -25.44 14.70 19.57
N VAL A 627 -26.22 14.99 18.54
CA VAL A 627 -25.97 16.05 17.56
C VAL A 627 -27.22 16.88 17.43
N CYS A 628 -27.33 17.97 18.22
CA CYS A 628 -28.42 18.91 18.15
C CYS A 628 -27.98 20.17 17.37
N THR A 629 -28.94 21.04 17.05
CA THR A 629 -28.68 22.27 16.26
C THR A 629 -27.72 23.24 16.95
N ASP A 630 -27.70 23.23 18.28
CA ASP A 630 -26.96 24.17 19.12
C ASP A 630 -25.70 23.56 19.77
N GLU A 631 -25.57 22.24 19.83
CA GLU A 631 -24.35 21.58 20.35
C GLU A 631 -24.27 20.09 19.95
N THR A 632 -23.03 19.59 19.97
CA THR A 632 -22.71 18.16 19.82
C THR A 632 -22.05 17.66 21.10
N LEU A 633 -22.48 16.50 21.62
CA LEU A 633 -21.87 15.84 22.75
C LEU A 633 -20.97 14.70 22.28
N LEU A 634 -19.71 14.79 22.64
CA LEU A 634 -18.72 13.73 22.48
C LEU A 634 -18.49 13.06 23.82
N THR A 635 -18.36 11.74 23.86
CA THR A 635 -18.12 10.95 25.09
C THR A 635 -17.12 9.83 24.85
N TRP A 636 -16.44 9.39 25.88
CA TRP A 636 -15.53 8.25 25.87
C TRP A 636 -15.44 7.56 27.24
N PRO A 637 -14.99 6.31 27.30
CA PRO A 637 -14.79 5.64 28.58
C PRO A 637 -13.62 6.24 29.36
N ALA A 638 -13.69 6.25 30.67
CA ALA A 638 -12.60 6.64 31.51
C ALA A 638 -11.41 5.66 31.35
N ALA A 639 -10.20 6.21 31.18
CA ALA A 639 -8.98 5.41 31.18
C ALA A 639 -8.40 5.40 32.62
N PRO A 640 -8.10 4.21 33.21
CA PRO A 640 -7.50 4.14 34.53
C PRO A 640 -6.20 4.95 34.61
N GLY A 641 -6.08 5.81 35.61
CA GLY A 641 -4.89 6.66 35.80
C GLY A 641 -4.77 7.86 34.86
N ALA A 642 -5.74 8.08 33.96
CA ALA A 642 -5.79 9.32 33.19
C ALA A 642 -6.29 10.46 34.05
N THR A 643 -5.64 11.60 33.95
CA THR A 643 -6.01 12.83 34.64
C THR A 643 -6.71 13.82 33.71
N GLN A 644 -6.47 13.71 32.42
CA GLN A 644 -6.99 14.56 31.38
C GLN A 644 -7.11 13.76 30.05
N TYR A 645 -7.83 14.35 29.10
CA TYR A 645 -8.03 13.78 27.77
C TYR A 645 -7.80 14.88 26.73
N GLN A 646 -6.95 14.61 25.75
CA GLN A 646 -6.75 15.48 24.61
C GLN A 646 -7.74 15.09 23.51
N VAL A 647 -8.68 15.97 23.22
CA VAL A 647 -9.58 15.83 22.07
C VAL A 647 -8.91 16.45 20.85
N TYR A 648 -8.99 15.76 19.73
CA TYR A 648 -8.50 16.19 18.42
C TYR A 648 -9.68 16.44 17.49
N ARG A 649 -9.49 17.35 16.55
CA ARG A 649 -10.42 17.67 15.48
C ARG A 649 -9.66 17.68 14.14
N LEU A 650 -10.30 17.21 13.05
CA LEU A 650 -9.72 17.28 11.72
C LEU A 650 -9.74 18.74 11.21
N GLY A 651 -8.56 19.27 10.96
CA GLY A 651 -8.34 20.56 10.31
C GLY A 651 -8.37 20.46 8.79
N ALA A 652 -7.61 21.31 8.12
CA ALA A 652 -7.54 21.36 6.65
C ALA A 652 -6.98 20.06 6.06
N SER A 653 -5.95 19.49 6.69
CA SER A 653 -5.28 18.26 6.19
C SER A 653 -4.96 17.24 7.29
N PHE A 654 -4.90 17.66 8.55
CA PHE A 654 -4.44 16.83 9.66
C PHE A 654 -5.35 16.97 10.88
N LEU A 655 -5.35 15.91 11.71
CA LEU A 655 -5.92 16.01 13.05
C LEU A 655 -5.06 16.93 13.92
N GLU A 656 -5.71 17.94 14.48
CA GLU A 656 -5.11 18.96 15.31
C GLU A 656 -5.62 18.85 16.76
N PRO A 657 -4.78 19.13 17.78
CA PRO A 657 -5.25 19.27 19.16
C PRO A 657 -6.35 20.33 19.22
N PHE A 658 -7.52 19.93 19.73
CA PHE A 658 -8.68 20.82 19.80
C PHE A 658 -8.88 21.33 21.24
N GLN A 659 -9.04 20.41 22.18
CA GLN A 659 -9.28 20.77 23.58
C GLN A 659 -8.75 19.72 24.54
N LEU A 660 -8.15 20.17 25.64
CA LEU A 660 -7.74 19.33 26.76
C LEU A 660 -8.81 19.42 27.87
N VAL A 661 -9.38 18.29 28.28
CA VAL A 661 -10.45 18.21 29.25
C VAL A 661 -10.12 17.20 30.36
N ALA A 662 -10.63 17.45 31.57
CA ALA A 662 -10.49 16.50 32.69
C ALA A 662 -11.62 15.45 32.73
N ASP A 663 -12.76 15.75 32.12
CA ASP A 663 -13.93 14.89 32.09
C ASP A 663 -13.89 13.91 30.91
N THR A 664 -14.77 12.92 30.94
CA THR A 664 -14.93 11.92 29.87
C THR A 664 -15.97 12.30 28.84
N LEU A 665 -16.29 13.57 28.76
CA LEU A 665 -17.20 14.17 27.81
C LEU A 665 -16.75 15.57 27.38
N LEU A 666 -17.20 15.99 26.20
CA LEU A 666 -17.00 17.33 25.67
C LEU A 666 -18.25 17.77 24.91
N ARG A 667 -18.76 18.97 25.23
CA ARG A 667 -19.78 19.65 24.43
C ARG A 667 -19.09 20.58 23.43
N VAL A 668 -19.41 20.40 22.17
CA VAL A 668 -18.85 21.19 21.06
C VAL A 668 -19.95 22.07 20.49
N LEU A 669 -19.77 23.40 20.54
CA LEU A 669 -20.72 24.37 20.00
C LEU A 669 -20.62 24.47 18.47
N PRO A 670 -21.69 24.86 17.75
CA PRO A 670 -21.67 25.02 16.29
C PRO A 670 -20.58 25.96 15.80
N THR A 671 -20.29 27.04 16.54
CA THR A 671 -19.19 27.99 16.24
C THR A 671 -17.81 27.36 16.34
N GLN A 672 -17.67 26.26 17.07
CA GLN A 672 -16.46 25.49 17.24
C GLN A 672 -16.42 24.26 16.32
N ASN A 673 -17.55 23.89 15.74
CA ASN A 673 -17.72 22.68 14.93
C ASN A 673 -17.43 22.95 13.45
N ALA A 674 -16.21 23.40 13.16
CA ALA A 674 -15.74 23.54 11.77
C ALA A 674 -15.31 22.20 11.13
N GLY A 675 -15.37 21.10 11.88
CA GLY A 675 -14.99 19.75 11.41
C GLY A 675 -15.97 18.68 11.87
N LEU A 676 -16.12 17.64 11.04
CA LEU A 676 -17.01 16.51 11.32
C LEU A 676 -16.29 15.35 12.04
N TYR A 677 -14.96 15.39 12.13
CA TYR A 677 -14.13 14.26 12.56
C TYR A 677 -13.41 14.59 13.86
N PHE A 678 -13.58 13.72 14.87
CA PHE A 678 -12.96 13.86 16.17
C PHE A 678 -12.31 12.57 16.66
N ALA A 679 -11.25 12.70 17.43
CA ALA A 679 -10.58 11.60 18.13
C ALA A 679 -10.18 12.03 19.54
N VAL A 680 -9.87 11.08 20.43
CA VAL A 680 -9.47 11.35 21.80
C VAL A 680 -8.28 10.49 22.24
N ALA A 681 -7.40 11.07 23.04
CA ALA A 681 -6.27 10.38 23.66
C ALA A 681 -6.23 10.66 25.18
N PRO A 682 -5.95 9.67 26.04
CA PRO A 682 -5.80 9.89 27.48
C PRO A 682 -4.41 10.47 27.78
N VAL A 683 -4.32 11.31 28.84
CA VAL A 683 -3.07 11.81 29.40
C VAL A 683 -2.80 11.07 30.70
N LEU A 684 -1.74 10.27 30.71
CA LEU A 684 -1.32 9.44 31.84
C LEU A 684 -0.12 10.10 32.53
N SER A 685 -0.27 10.57 33.76
CA SER A 685 0.80 11.23 34.51
C SER A 685 1.52 12.32 33.67
N GLY A 686 0.76 13.17 32.99
CA GLY A 686 1.27 14.25 32.16
C GLY A 686 1.79 13.84 30.78
N LYS A 687 1.80 12.54 30.46
CA LYS A 687 2.21 12.02 29.14
C LYS A 687 1.00 11.66 28.31
N LEU A 688 0.95 12.19 27.09
CA LEU A 688 -0.06 11.84 26.10
C LEU A 688 0.15 10.40 25.64
N ALA A 689 -0.91 9.58 25.74
CA ALA A 689 -0.95 8.23 25.15
C ALA A 689 -1.49 8.26 23.71
N GLU A 690 -1.46 7.13 23.02
CA GLU A 690 -1.95 7.03 21.66
C GLU A 690 -3.46 7.27 21.61
N ARG A 691 -3.91 8.05 20.64
CA ARG A 691 -5.33 8.32 20.41
C ARG A 691 -6.08 7.11 19.84
N GLY A 692 -7.39 7.12 19.99
CA GLY A 692 -8.28 6.18 19.32
C GLY A 692 -8.46 6.48 17.83
N THR A 693 -9.31 5.67 17.18
CA THR A 693 -9.82 5.93 15.83
C THR A 693 -10.68 7.17 15.82
N THR A 694 -10.73 7.83 14.69
CA THR A 694 -11.53 9.04 14.47
C THR A 694 -12.98 8.67 14.22
N SER A 695 -13.90 9.43 14.81
CA SER A 695 -15.34 9.30 14.59
C SER A 695 -15.85 10.47 13.74
N ASN A 696 -16.64 10.16 12.70
CA ASN A 696 -17.39 11.15 11.94
C ASN A 696 -18.71 11.42 12.64
N VAL A 697 -18.91 12.67 13.05
CA VAL A 697 -20.13 13.08 13.78
C VAL A 697 -21.37 12.97 12.90
N ALA A 698 -21.26 13.27 11.60
CA ALA A 698 -22.38 13.21 10.67
C ALA A 698 -22.85 11.78 10.38
N GLU A 699 -21.94 10.80 10.44
CA GLU A 699 -22.23 9.38 10.18
C GLU A 699 -22.57 8.59 11.45
N ALA A 700 -22.55 9.23 12.60
CA ALA A 700 -22.82 8.57 13.87
C ALA A 700 -24.27 8.07 14.03
N GLY A 701 -25.17 8.41 13.11
CA GLY A 701 -26.58 7.98 13.11
C GLY A 701 -27.35 8.44 14.34
N VAL A 702 -27.05 9.65 14.86
CA VAL A 702 -27.72 10.25 16.02
C VAL A 702 -28.31 11.60 15.63
N SER A 703 -29.63 11.74 15.73
CA SER A 703 -30.32 13.00 15.56
C SER A 703 -30.83 13.46 16.94
N CYS A 704 -30.25 14.49 17.49
CA CYS A 704 -30.41 15.06 18.82
C CYS A 704 -30.96 14.07 19.88
N TYR A 705 -30.10 13.32 20.52
CA TYR A 705 -30.35 12.21 21.45
C TYR A 705 -30.90 10.91 20.84
N VAL A 706 -31.66 10.99 19.75
CA VAL A 706 -32.34 9.84 19.16
C VAL A 706 -31.42 9.10 18.20
N ARG A 707 -31.11 7.84 18.51
CA ARG A 707 -30.41 6.94 17.61
C ARG A 707 -31.36 6.27 16.63
N SER A 708 -32.51 5.84 17.13
CA SER A 708 -33.60 5.34 16.30
C SER A 708 -34.91 5.48 17.01
N PHE A 709 -35.95 5.81 16.24
CA PHE A 709 -37.34 5.77 16.67
C PHE A 709 -38.12 5.10 15.55
N LEU A 710 -38.55 3.85 15.79
CA LEU A 710 -39.13 3.00 14.76
C LEU A 710 -40.36 2.26 15.30
N PRO A 711 -41.34 1.94 14.46
CA PRO A 711 -42.39 1.03 14.83
C PRO A 711 -41.82 -0.38 14.99
N ARG A 712 -42.32 -1.13 15.96
CA ARG A 712 -41.96 -2.54 16.09
C ARG A 712 -42.46 -3.35 14.90
N PHE A 713 -43.66 -2.97 14.43
CA PHE A 713 -44.27 -3.46 13.20
C PHE A 713 -44.89 -2.27 12.49
N PRO A 714 -44.56 -2.01 11.22
CA PRO A 714 -45.15 -0.89 10.47
C PRO A 714 -46.64 -1.08 10.21
N ILE A 715 -47.13 -2.33 10.25
CA ILE A 715 -48.52 -2.73 10.20
C ILE A 715 -48.81 -3.64 11.39
N ALA A 716 -49.78 -3.32 12.19
CA ALA A 716 -50.08 -4.01 13.44
C ALA A 716 -51.56 -3.87 13.85
N ASP A 717 -51.96 -4.64 14.85
CA ASP A 717 -53.24 -4.46 15.57
C ASP A 717 -53.13 -3.48 16.75
N THR A 718 -51.90 -3.19 17.15
CA THR A 718 -51.57 -2.29 18.27
C THR A 718 -50.34 -1.49 17.92
N ALA A 719 -50.33 -0.16 18.10
CA ALA A 719 -49.21 0.67 17.83
C ALA A 719 -48.12 0.49 18.91
N GLN A 720 -47.06 -0.16 18.52
CA GLN A 720 -45.85 -0.35 19.35
C GLN A 720 -44.65 0.33 18.69
N LEU A 721 -43.97 1.19 19.44
CA LEU A 721 -42.86 1.98 18.99
C LEU A 721 -41.66 1.71 19.89
N VAL A 722 -40.49 1.68 19.29
CA VAL A 722 -39.21 1.46 19.99
C VAL A 722 -38.33 2.69 19.82
N LEU A 723 -38.00 3.31 20.93
CA LEU A 723 -37.03 4.38 21.00
C LEU A 723 -35.69 3.80 21.45
N SER A 724 -34.62 4.15 20.75
CA SER A 724 -33.23 3.96 21.18
C SER A 724 -32.56 5.34 21.27
N LEU A 725 -32.05 5.66 22.44
CA LEU A 725 -31.27 6.87 22.71
C LEU A 725 -29.76 6.57 22.61
N ALA A 726 -29.02 7.53 22.16
CA ALA A 726 -27.56 7.46 22.16
C ALA A 726 -26.96 7.76 23.55
N THR A 727 -27.63 8.64 24.30
CA THR A 727 -27.27 9.02 25.67
C THR A 727 -28.47 9.46 26.47
N ARG A 728 -28.36 9.48 27.78
CA ARG A 728 -29.35 10.10 28.70
C ARG A 728 -28.77 11.37 29.35
N TYR A 729 -27.56 11.76 29.01
CA TYR A 729 -26.88 12.90 29.60
C TYR A 729 -27.68 14.18 29.41
N ASN A 730 -28.03 14.87 30.51
CA ASN A 730 -28.83 16.07 30.55
C ASN A 730 -30.24 15.96 29.95
N LEU A 731 -30.78 14.77 29.73
CA LEU A 731 -32.11 14.56 29.18
C LEU A 731 -33.11 14.40 30.31
N GLN A 732 -34.09 15.31 30.38
CA GLN A 732 -35.08 15.35 31.46
C GLN A 732 -36.29 14.50 31.17
N SER A 733 -36.93 14.68 29.97
CA SER A 733 -38.15 13.97 29.61
C SER A 733 -38.28 13.72 28.13
N ILE A 734 -39.01 12.70 27.77
CA ILE A 734 -39.46 12.41 26.41
C ILE A 734 -40.96 12.19 26.40
N ARG A 735 -41.64 12.87 25.48
CA ARG A 735 -43.07 12.74 25.27
C ARG A 735 -43.35 12.10 23.94
N LEU A 736 -44.02 10.99 23.92
CA LEU A 736 -44.56 10.40 22.69
C LEU A 736 -45.78 11.23 22.29
N GLN A 737 -45.78 11.72 21.05
CA GLN A 737 -46.89 12.49 20.49
C GLN A 737 -47.45 11.76 19.26
N ARG A 738 -48.80 11.79 19.13
CA ARG A 738 -49.50 11.33 17.94
C ARG A 738 -50.19 12.51 17.26
N LEU A 739 -50.18 12.50 15.93
CA LEU A 739 -50.86 13.50 15.11
C LEU A 739 -52.39 13.27 15.19
N GLY A 740 -53.13 14.23 15.74
CA GLY A 740 -54.58 14.28 15.75
C GLY A 740 -55.11 15.46 14.92
N LEU A 741 -56.39 15.70 14.94
CA LEU A 741 -57.05 16.79 14.18
C LEU A 741 -56.51 18.18 14.52
N ASN A 742 -56.08 18.40 15.77
CA ASN A 742 -55.53 19.67 16.26
C ASN A 742 -54.00 19.68 16.36
N GLY A 743 -53.29 18.86 15.56
CA GLY A 743 -51.84 18.74 15.59
C GLY A 743 -51.33 17.60 16.49
N PHE A 744 -50.06 17.62 16.82
CA PHE A 744 -49.44 16.57 17.63
C PHE A 744 -49.82 16.71 19.11
N GLN A 745 -50.44 15.66 19.65
CA GLN A 745 -50.87 15.58 21.06
C GLN A 745 -50.00 14.56 21.81
N THR A 746 -49.61 14.91 23.05
CA THR A 746 -48.86 13.99 23.91
C THR A 746 -49.76 12.87 24.42
N ILE A 747 -49.37 11.64 24.16
CA ILE A 747 -50.11 10.44 24.60
C ILE A 747 -49.36 9.70 25.74
N GLN A 748 -48.04 9.83 25.83
CA GLN A 748 -47.26 9.25 26.90
C GLN A 748 -46.04 10.12 27.22
N THR A 749 -45.67 10.19 28.50
CA THR A 749 -44.48 10.91 28.98
C THR A 749 -43.60 9.96 29.75
N LEU A 750 -42.30 9.97 29.38
CA LEU A 750 -41.23 9.26 30.07
C LEU A 750 -40.43 10.26 30.90
N ASN A 751 -40.56 10.19 32.23
CA ASN A 751 -39.84 11.01 33.20
C ASN A 751 -39.88 10.30 34.58
N PRO A 752 -38.70 9.90 35.17
CA PRO A 752 -37.37 10.02 34.61
C PRO A 752 -37.08 8.98 33.53
N ILE A 753 -36.02 9.27 32.73
CA ILE A 753 -35.50 8.37 31.71
C ILE A 753 -34.44 7.46 32.31
N THR A 754 -34.78 6.21 32.53
CA THR A 754 -33.92 5.22 33.22
C THR A 754 -33.12 4.32 32.28
N GLN A 755 -33.58 4.14 31.04
CA GLN A 755 -32.99 3.23 30.06
C GLN A 755 -32.70 3.91 28.73
N LEU A 756 -31.73 3.42 27.99
CA LEU A 756 -31.40 3.88 26.64
C LEU A 756 -32.40 3.37 25.59
N THR A 757 -33.03 2.23 25.83
CA THR A 757 -34.07 1.68 24.95
C THR A 757 -35.39 1.60 25.68
N THR A 758 -36.40 2.18 25.11
CA THR A 758 -37.77 2.23 25.68
C THR A 758 -38.79 1.81 24.63
N ARG A 759 -39.76 1.04 25.06
CA ARG A 759 -40.92 0.67 24.25
C ARG A 759 -42.12 1.50 24.67
N PHE A 760 -42.78 2.08 23.69
CA PHE A 760 -44.07 2.74 23.85
C PHE A 760 -45.17 1.87 23.27
N THR A 761 -46.34 1.89 23.89
CA THR A 761 -47.53 1.24 23.36
C THR A 761 -48.68 2.24 23.42
N ASP A 762 -49.25 2.58 22.28
CA ASP A 762 -50.43 3.42 22.22
C ASP A 762 -51.66 2.56 22.12
N LEU A 763 -52.41 2.48 23.24
CA LEU A 763 -53.67 1.75 23.34
C LEU A 763 -54.86 2.55 22.81
N THR A 764 -54.64 3.85 22.51
CA THR A 764 -55.69 4.78 22.03
C THR A 764 -55.58 5.06 20.54
N ALA A 765 -54.66 4.39 19.86
CA ALA A 765 -54.44 4.56 18.43
C ALA A 765 -55.67 4.14 17.62
N GLU A 766 -55.97 4.91 16.57
CA GLU A 766 -57.12 4.69 15.73
C GLU A 766 -56.80 3.73 14.57
N ILE A 767 -57.83 3.01 14.09
CA ILE A 767 -57.69 2.21 12.88
C ILE A 767 -57.34 3.12 11.70
N GLY A 768 -56.30 2.73 10.93
CA GLY A 768 -55.75 3.53 9.85
C GLY A 768 -54.32 4.00 10.15
N LEU A 769 -53.90 5.04 9.49
CA LEU A 769 -52.57 5.59 9.59
C LEU A 769 -52.43 6.47 10.84
N ASN A 770 -51.57 6.07 11.76
CA ASN A 770 -51.21 6.84 12.92
C ASN A 770 -49.78 7.36 12.77
N ARG A 771 -49.59 8.66 12.88
CA ARG A 771 -48.28 9.31 12.77
C ARG A 771 -47.78 9.75 14.12
N TYR A 772 -46.58 9.35 14.47
CA TYR A 772 -45.97 9.60 15.77
C TYR A 772 -44.70 10.42 15.64
N ARG A 773 -44.34 11.16 16.67
CA ARG A 773 -43.06 11.77 16.89
C ARG A 773 -42.71 11.80 18.38
N LEU A 774 -41.46 12.07 18.68
CA LEU A 774 -41.00 12.33 20.04
C LEU A 774 -40.76 13.83 20.23
N LEU A 775 -41.16 14.36 21.38
CA LEU A 775 -40.77 15.66 21.87
C LEU A 775 -39.90 15.43 23.11
N GLY A 776 -38.56 15.64 22.97
CA GLY A 776 -37.62 15.56 24.09
C GLY A 776 -37.39 16.91 24.73
N GLN A 777 -37.08 16.94 26.02
CA GLN A 777 -36.69 18.14 26.76
C GLN A 777 -35.46 17.81 27.64
N ASP A 778 -34.45 18.68 27.62
CA ASP A 778 -33.32 18.57 28.51
C ASP A 778 -33.51 19.31 29.84
N VAL A 779 -32.56 19.16 30.77
CA VAL A 779 -32.58 19.81 32.08
C VAL A 779 -32.46 21.33 32.01
N ALA A 780 -31.99 21.90 30.91
CA ALA A 780 -31.93 23.34 30.67
C ALA A 780 -33.22 23.88 30.02
N GLY A 781 -34.25 23.03 29.81
CA GLY A 781 -35.50 23.39 29.20
C GLY A 781 -35.49 23.45 27.67
N ARG A 782 -34.39 23.11 27.00
CA ARG A 782 -34.32 23.04 25.54
C ARG A 782 -35.11 21.85 25.04
N SER A 783 -35.82 22.03 23.97
CA SER A 783 -36.67 20.99 23.37
C SER A 783 -36.20 20.58 22.00
N PHE A 784 -36.33 19.29 21.66
CA PHE A 784 -36.06 18.76 20.33
C PHE A 784 -37.21 17.85 19.89
N VAL A 785 -37.35 17.69 18.59
CA VAL A 785 -38.38 16.86 17.99
C VAL A 785 -37.70 15.82 17.10
N SER A 786 -38.13 14.56 17.18
CA SER A 786 -37.68 13.50 16.30
C SER A 786 -38.34 13.60 14.91
N ASP A 787 -37.78 12.85 13.95
CA ASP A 787 -38.52 12.51 12.73
C ASP A 787 -39.85 11.82 13.07
N THR A 788 -40.81 11.91 12.14
CA THR A 788 -42.12 11.25 12.28
C THR A 788 -42.04 9.80 11.84
N VAL A 789 -42.81 8.97 12.51
CA VAL A 789 -42.92 7.53 12.25
C VAL A 789 -44.36 7.15 12.08
N ASP A 790 -44.66 6.42 11.03
CA ASP A 790 -46.01 5.99 10.69
C ASP A 790 -46.26 4.54 11.11
N VAL A 791 -47.40 4.28 11.73
CA VAL A 791 -47.93 2.95 12.05
C VAL A 791 -49.29 2.79 11.44
N GLN A 792 -49.46 1.83 10.56
CA GLN A 792 -50.76 1.48 10.00
C GLN A 792 -51.45 0.46 10.91
N LEU A 793 -52.54 0.83 11.56
CA LEU A 793 -53.35 -0.12 12.33
C LEU A 793 -54.43 -0.74 11.46
N VAL A 794 -54.52 -2.06 11.55
CA VAL A 794 -55.51 -2.87 10.83
C VAL A 794 -56.29 -3.65 11.88
N ARG A 795 -57.62 -3.66 11.75
CA ARG A 795 -58.41 -4.49 12.65
C ARG A 795 -58.06 -5.95 12.53
N ARG A 796 -58.10 -6.63 13.64
CA ARG A 796 -57.95 -8.08 13.68
C ARG A 796 -58.90 -8.72 12.69
N GLY A 797 -58.40 -9.47 11.76
CA GLY A 797 -59.25 -10.08 10.75
C GLY A 797 -59.49 -9.25 9.49
N GLU A 798 -59.00 -8.05 9.31
CA GLU A 798 -59.06 -7.25 8.08
C GLU A 798 -57.88 -7.52 7.13
N LEU A 799 -58.17 -7.30 5.86
CA LEU A 799 -57.16 -7.33 4.76
C LEU A 799 -57.08 -5.92 4.18
N LEU A 800 -55.89 -5.34 4.19
CA LEU A 800 -55.63 -4.05 3.56
C LEU A 800 -54.88 -4.28 2.24
N VAL A 801 -55.28 -3.56 1.22
CA VAL A 801 -54.68 -3.69 -0.13
C VAL A 801 -54.49 -2.29 -0.68
N PHE A 802 -53.24 -1.97 -1.06
CA PHE A 802 -52.88 -0.64 -1.57
C PHE A 802 -51.61 -0.69 -2.46
N PRO A 803 -51.40 0.33 -3.31
CA PRO A 803 -52.33 1.42 -3.65
C PRO A 803 -53.52 0.87 -4.48
N ILE A 804 -54.67 1.55 -4.40
CA ILE A 804 -55.81 1.32 -5.29
C ILE A 804 -56.27 2.67 -5.79
N PRO A 805 -56.17 2.97 -7.13
CA PRO A 805 -55.64 2.09 -8.18
C PRO A 805 -54.15 1.86 -8.11
N VAL A 806 -53.68 0.78 -8.75
CA VAL A 806 -52.25 0.46 -8.92
C VAL A 806 -51.92 0.42 -10.40
N VAL A 807 -50.73 0.93 -10.75
CA VAL A 807 -50.24 0.89 -12.14
C VAL A 807 -49.74 -0.53 -12.45
N ILE A 808 -50.08 -1.06 -13.60
CA ILE A 808 -49.66 -2.38 -14.05
C ILE A 808 -48.11 -2.46 -14.04
N GLY A 809 -47.57 -3.56 -13.52
CA GLY A 809 -46.13 -3.74 -13.32
C GLY A 809 -45.59 -3.17 -12.03
N GLN A 810 -46.39 -2.42 -11.26
CA GLN A 810 -46.06 -2.10 -9.88
C GLN A 810 -46.68 -3.13 -8.93
N ASP A 811 -45.98 -3.48 -7.87
CA ASP A 811 -46.47 -4.42 -6.87
C ASP A 811 -47.66 -3.81 -6.08
N LEU A 812 -48.77 -4.56 -6.02
CA LEU A 812 -49.83 -4.31 -5.11
C LEU A 812 -49.44 -4.79 -3.71
N GLN A 813 -49.44 -3.92 -2.72
CA GLN A 813 -49.14 -4.31 -1.34
C GLN A 813 -50.35 -4.91 -0.66
N VAL A 814 -50.18 -6.09 -0.10
CA VAL A 814 -51.23 -6.79 0.64
C VAL A 814 -50.81 -6.92 2.10
N ALA A 815 -51.50 -6.20 2.97
CA ALA A 815 -51.24 -6.26 4.41
C ALA A 815 -52.33 -7.07 5.10
N GLY A 816 -51.87 -8.04 5.89
CA GLY A 816 -52.75 -8.90 6.70
C GLY A 816 -52.35 -8.93 8.17
N GLU A 817 -53.03 -9.76 8.94
CA GLU A 817 -52.71 -9.95 10.36
C GLU A 817 -51.30 -10.53 10.52
N PRO A 818 -50.42 -9.92 11.32
CA PRO A 818 -49.07 -10.41 11.53
C PRO A 818 -49.08 -11.86 12.08
N GLY A 819 -48.25 -12.71 11.44
CA GLY A 819 -48.12 -14.13 11.83
C GLY A 819 -49.18 -15.07 11.21
N VAL A 820 -50.09 -14.55 10.41
CA VAL A 820 -51.09 -15.37 9.69
C VAL A 820 -50.64 -15.48 8.22
N ALA A 821 -50.24 -16.67 7.81
CA ALA A 821 -49.97 -16.93 6.42
C ALA A 821 -51.26 -17.00 5.60
N LEU A 822 -51.28 -16.26 4.48
CA LEU A 822 -52.45 -16.16 3.61
C LEU A 822 -52.10 -16.70 2.21
N GLU A 823 -53.08 -17.28 1.54
CA GLU A 823 -53.06 -17.51 0.11
C GLU A 823 -53.95 -16.47 -0.60
N ALA A 824 -53.32 -15.62 -1.39
CA ALA A 824 -54.02 -14.59 -2.13
C ALA A 824 -54.28 -15.02 -3.56
N SER A 825 -55.56 -14.95 -3.97
CA SER A 825 -56.03 -15.29 -5.32
C SER A 825 -56.67 -14.07 -5.95
N LEU A 826 -56.22 -13.68 -7.13
CA LEU A 826 -56.78 -12.53 -7.88
C LEU A 826 -57.72 -13.06 -8.98
N TYR A 827 -58.92 -12.51 -9.03
CA TYR A 827 -59.95 -12.86 -10.00
C TYR A 827 -60.31 -11.63 -10.84
N ASP A 828 -60.56 -11.88 -12.15
CA ASP A 828 -61.09 -10.83 -13.02
C ASP A 828 -62.58 -10.55 -12.79
N ALA A 829 -63.15 -9.56 -13.50
CA ALA A 829 -64.55 -9.18 -13.41
C ALA A 829 -65.54 -10.30 -13.81
N LEU A 830 -65.07 -11.33 -14.50
CA LEU A 830 -65.84 -12.51 -14.89
C LEU A 830 -65.70 -13.67 -13.89
N GLY A 831 -64.97 -13.46 -12.77
CA GLY A 831 -64.70 -14.47 -11.75
C GLY A 831 -63.65 -15.50 -12.13
N ARG A 832 -62.86 -15.32 -13.22
CA ARG A 832 -61.78 -16.21 -13.58
C ARG A 832 -60.54 -15.92 -12.75
N LEU A 833 -59.91 -16.94 -12.20
CA LEU A 833 -58.63 -16.83 -11.47
C LEU A 833 -57.52 -16.43 -12.45
N VAL A 834 -56.86 -15.31 -12.18
CA VAL A 834 -55.78 -14.77 -13.00
C VAL A 834 -54.40 -14.88 -12.38
N ARG A 835 -54.35 -14.90 -11.02
CA ARG A 835 -53.07 -15.04 -10.33
C ARG A 835 -53.25 -15.53 -8.91
N THR A 836 -52.24 -16.26 -8.37
CA THR A 836 -52.16 -16.65 -6.95
C THR A 836 -50.80 -16.32 -6.38
N SER A 837 -50.69 -15.96 -5.11
CA SER A 837 -49.46 -15.76 -4.37
C SER A 837 -49.63 -16.18 -2.91
N ARG A 838 -48.61 -16.76 -2.32
CA ARG A 838 -48.55 -17.00 -0.86
C ARG A 838 -47.99 -15.79 -0.13
N LEU A 839 -48.63 -15.32 0.86
CA LEU A 839 -48.34 -14.16 1.65
C LEU A 839 -47.94 -14.64 3.05
N GLY A 840 -46.70 -14.48 3.44
CA GLY A 840 -46.17 -14.99 4.72
C GLY A 840 -45.84 -13.89 5.74
N GLY A 841 -45.90 -12.63 5.35
CA GLY A 841 -45.54 -11.48 6.16
C GLY A 841 -46.74 -10.60 6.54
N ALA A 842 -46.53 -9.61 7.39
CA ALA A 842 -47.53 -8.58 7.70
C ALA A 842 -47.81 -7.66 6.48
N LEU A 843 -46.80 -7.47 5.63
CA LEU A 843 -46.86 -6.74 4.35
C LEU A 843 -46.22 -7.59 3.27
N ASN A 844 -46.91 -7.79 2.18
CA ASN A 844 -46.46 -8.67 1.09
C ASN A 844 -46.69 -8.01 -0.28
N PRO A 845 -45.69 -8.00 -1.15
CA PRO A 845 -45.87 -7.60 -2.52
C PRO A 845 -46.70 -8.66 -3.28
N PHE A 846 -47.59 -8.20 -4.11
CA PHE A 846 -48.37 -9.02 -5.03
C PHE A 846 -48.16 -8.48 -6.44
N ASP A 847 -47.48 -9.26 -7.28
CA ASP A 847 -47.07 -8.87 -8.61
C ASP A 847 -48.29 -8.62 -9.53
N THR A 848 -48.33 -7.49 -10.21
CA THR A 848 -49.37 -7.12 -11.18
C THR A 848 -48.90 -7.15 -12.62
N SER A 849 -47.67 -7.55 -12.87
CA SER A 849 -47.07 -7.56 -14.21
C SER A 849 -47.85 -8.51 -15.16
N GLY A 850 -48.03 -8.09 -16.41
CA GLY A 850 -48.72 -8.89 -17.44
C GLY A 850 -50.24 -8.99 -17.27
N LEU A 851 -50.84 -8.32 -16.29
CA LEU A 851 -52.29 -8.22 -16.18
C LEU A 851 -52.84 -7.09 -17.08
N GLN A 852 -54.12 -7.12 -17.38
CA GLN A 852 -54.79 -6.06 -18.17
C GLN A 852 -55.40 -4.99 -17.26
N PRO A 853 -55.54 -3.74 -17.72
CA PRO A 853 -56.29 -2.72 -16.98
C PRO A 853 -57.72 -3.18 -16.72
N GLY A 854 -58.20 -2.92 -15.48
CA GLY A 854 -59.54 -3.36 -15.14
C GLY A 854 -59.80 -3.46 -13.63
N VAL A 855 -60.97 -3.95 -13.32
CA VAL A 855 -61.41 -4.22 -11.92
C VAL A 855 -61.19 -5.70 -11.64
N TYR A 856 -60.52 -5.96 -10.53
CA TYR A 856 -60.26 -7.31 -10.04
C TYR A 856 -60.74 -7.48 -8.60
N LEU A 857 -60.90 -8.74 -8.19
CA LEU A 857 -61.21 -9.13 -6.80
C LEU A 857 -60.02 -9.94 -6.26
N LEU A 858 -59.31 -9.41 -5.25
CA LEU A 858 -58.29 -10.13 -4.51
C LEU A 858 -58.94 -10.84 -3.34
N ARG A 859 -58.90 -12.16 -3.31
CA ARG A 859 -59.38 -13.01 -2.20
C ARG A 859 -58.19 -13.59 -1.50
N ALA A 860 -58.05 -13.31 -0.19
CA ALA A 860 -57.01 -13.88 0.68
C ALA A 860 -57.61 -14.86 1.66
N THR A 861 -57.08 -16.07 1.74
CA THR A 861 -57.55 -17.16 2.59
C THR A 861 -56.39 -17.58 3.53
N PRO A 862 -56.62 -17.68 4.85
CA PRO A 862 -55.62 -18.21 5.76
C PRO A 862 -55.23 -19.63 5.40
N THR A 863 -53.90 -19.92 5.37
CA THR A 863 -53.40 -21.24 4.99
C THR A 863 -53.41 -22.24 6.14
N ALA A 864 -53.55 -21.76 7.39
CA ALA A 864 -53.72 -22.60 8.58
C ALA A 864 -54.82 -22.01 9.47
N GLY A 865 -55.63 -22.87 10.10
CA GLY A 865 -56.57 -22.44 11.13
C GLY A 865 -58.02 -22.09 10.71
N GLY A 866 -58.46 -22.30 9.45
CA GLY A 866 -59.87 -22.29 9.04
C GLY A 866 -60.59 -20.93 9.17
N GLY A 867 -59.88 -19.79 9.13
CA GLY A 867 -60.46 -18.47 9.15
C GLY A 867 -61.22 -18.13 7.83
N PRO A 868 -62.21 -17.20 7.86
CA PRO A 868 -62.93 -16.82 6.66
C PRO A 868 -62.04 -16.14 5.60
N ALA A 869 -62.28 -16.46 4.34
CA ALA A 869 -61.66 -15.78 3.21
C ALA A 869 -62.06 -14.30 3.19
N ARG A 870 -61.15 -13.43 2.86
CA ARG A 870 -61.32 -11.98 2.79
C ARG A 870 -61.14 -11.49 1.37
N THR A 871 -62.01 -10.61 0.92
CA THR A 871 -61.97 -10.12 -0.46
C THR A 871 -61.86 -8.60 -0.48
N ARG A 872 -61.05 -8.10 -1.39
CA ARG A 872 -60.88 -6.65 -1.68
C ARG A 872 -60.95 -6.41 -3.17
N ARG A 873 -61.57 -5.33 -3.56
CA ARG A 873 -61.58 -4.85 -4.94
C ARG A 873 -60.23 -4.16 -5.23
N VAL A 874 -59.65 -4.52 -6.35
CA VAL A 874 -58.41 -3.94 -6.86
C VAL A 874 -58.70 -3.31 -8.21
N VAL A 875 -58.10 -2.16 -8.48
CA VAL A 875 -58.23 -1.46 -9.77
C VAL A 875 -56.85 -1.35 -10.36
N LEU A 876 -56.62 -1.98 -11.53
CA LEU A 876 -55.40 -1.87 -12.29
C LEU A 876 -55.59 -0.82 -13.38
N ILE A 877 -54.63 0.06 -13.52
CA ILE A 877 -54.56 1.12 -14.54
C ILE A 877 -53.25 1.04 -15.32
N ASN A 878 -53.25 1.64 -16.52
CA ASN A 878 -52.04 1.74 -17.34
C ASN A 878 -50.98 2.66 -16.73
#